data_9da0e9a09f7c0aa4388fcf8741bfe4b5
#
_entry.id   9da0e9a09f7c0aa4388fcf8741bfe4b5
#
_cell.length_a   1.000
_cell.length_b   1.000
_cell.length_c   1.000
_cell.angle_alpha   90.00
_cell.angle_beta   90.00
_cell.angle_gamma   90.00
#
_symmetry.space_group_name_H-M   'P 1'
#
loop_
_entity.id
_entity.type
_entity.pdbx_description
1 polymer ?
#
loop_
_entity_poly.entity_id
_entity_poly.type
_entity_poly.pdbx_seq_one_letter_code
_entity_poly.pdbx_strand_id
1 'polypeptide(L)'
;MKIKNRLYLSVAAVAVAVVLNAPSAQLNAQQAANPAIHVGANDIGGVVTGPTGPEAGVWVIAETTELGTKMAKMVVTDDQGRYVMPDLPKANYSLWVRGYGLVDSPKVQSAPGKTLNLTAVKAPDEKSAAQYYPAVYWFAMMKIPDKSQFPGTGPNGNGISPQMKDQGQYLDLVRTDGCVTCHQLGNKATREIPKELGEFKTGFEGWTRRVQSGQAAPQMINNLDRMGTNATLKMFADWTDRIAKGELPASKPQRPQGVERNVVVTVWDWSSPTAYLHDSISTDRRNPTLNANGPLFGATENSTDNLPEFNPAQNTVTQVKIPVRDPKTPSTKEDPMLAASPYNGADPIWDSQAVVHNPMYDELGNLWVTARIRPNDNPDFCKKGSDLESAKLFPLATSGRQLAMLDPKTGKFTLINTCFPTHHLEFGYDKNDTLWTSAGGPQANVVGWLNTKMFRETGDEKKSQGWTALIVDTNGKGKREGEYTEPNQPVDPTKQHRINAAFYGVSPSPADNSVWGSTLGYPGSMIRLDPGANPPSTALAEIYDVPAPGYSPRVMNIDGQGVTWTSLASGHLASFDRRKCKVLNGPTATGKHCPEGWTLYPYPGPQFSNLTEPGSAEASYATWVDQHDTLGLGKDVPISTGNENDALLALVNGKFVTLRVPYPQSFYAKGMDGRIDDPNGGWKGRGIWTTAGNRTPFHVEGGKGNLPKVVHFQMRPDPLAD
;
A
#
# COMPACT_ATOMS: atom_id res chain seq x y z
N MET A 1 3.50 -32.62 -74.53
CA MET A 1 2.47 -32.17 -75.51
C MET A 1 1.79 -30.93 -74.99
N LYS A 2 2.04 -29.78 -75.64
CA LYS A 2 1.31 -28.48 -75.67
C LYS A 2 0.94 -27.84 -74.33
N ILE A 3 1.73 -26.88 -73.82
CA ILE A 3 1.74 -25.41 -73.98
C ILE A 3 0.34 -24.79 -74.05
N LYS A 4 0.01 -23.92 -73.05
CA LYS A 4 -0.59 -22.61 -73.32
C LYS A 4 -0.38 -21.63 -72.15
N ASN A 5 0.49 -20.65 -72.42
CA ASN A 5 0.60 -19.36 -71.72
C ASN A 5 -0.70 -18.56 -71.81
N ARG A 6 -1.03 -17.79 -70.77
CA ARG A 6 -1.74 -16.51 -70.93
C ARG A 6 -1.14 -15.44 -70.05
N LEU A 7 -0.53 -14.49 -70.74
CA LEU A 7 -0.18 -13.14 -70.30
C LEU A 7 -1.47 -12.38 -69.91
N TYR A 8 -1.40 -11.56 -68.88
CA TYR A 8 -2.30 -10.44 -68.73
C TYR A 8 -1.49 -9.14 -68.66
N LEU A 9 -1.82 -8.27 -69.59
CA LEU A 9 -1.29 -6.93 -69.80
C LEU A 9 -1.73 -6.00 -68.66
N SER A 10 -0.78 -5.18 -68.23
CA SER A 10 -0.98 -3.95 -67.45
C SER A 10 -1.53 -2.85 -68.36
N VAL A 11 -2.66 -2.22 -67.95
CA VAL A 11 -3.12 -0.97 -68.54
C VAL A 11 -2.82 0.16 -67.56
N ALA A 12 -1.89 1.04 -67.96
CA ALA A 12 -1.63 2.31 -67.32
C ALA A 12 -2.67 3.31 -67.77
N ALA A 13 -3.47 3.85 -66.87
CA ALA A 13 -4.36 4.97 -67.11
C ALA A 13 -3.65 6.27 -66.69
N VAL A 14 -3.33 7.11 -67.64
CA VAL A 14 -2.87 8.49 -67.45
C VAL A 14 -4.12 9.35 -67.16
N ALA A 15 -4.22 9.91 -65.97
CA ALA A 15 -5.23 10.92 -65.64
C ALA A 15 -4.61 12.31 -65.82
N VAL A 16 -5.16 13.05 -66.74
CA VAL A 16 -4.85 14.45 -67.02
C VAL A 16 -5.45 15.31 -65.90
N ALA A 17 -4.60 16.09 -65.22
CA ALA A 17 -5.03 17.05 -64.24
C ALA A 17 -5.65 18.29 -64.90
N VAL A 18 -6.94 18.49 -64.73
CA VAL A 18 -7.60 19.78 -65.02
C VAL A 18 -7.56 20.60 -63.73
N VAL A 19 -6.75 21.63 -63.72
CA VAL A 19 -6.71 22.64 -62.65
C VAL A 19 -7.94 23.54 -62.81
N LEU A 20 -8.96 23.33 -61.97
CA LEU A 20 -10.04 24.28 -61.76
C LEU A 20 -9.70 25.12 -60.51
N ASN A 21 -9.48 26.40 -60.72
CA ASN A 21 -9.40 27.40 -59.67
C ASN A 21 -10.73 27.45 -58.90
N ALA A 22 -10.76 26.77 -57.71
CA ALA A 22 -11.78 27.05 -56.72
C ALA A 22 -11.18 27.99 -55.67
N PRO A 23 -11.91 29.00 -55.19
CA PRO A 23 -11.40 29.88 -54.13
C PRO A 23 -11.13 29.05 -52.89
N SER A 24 -9.92 29.18 -52.35
CA SER A 24 -9.52 28.62 -51.07
C SER A 24 -10.46 29.14 -49.97
N ALA A 25 -11.50 28.35 -49.65
CA ALA A 25 -12.19 28.54 -48.39
C ALA A 25 -11.12 28.27 -47.30
N GLN A 26 -10.61 29.34 -46.71
CA GLN A 26 -9.92 29.23 -45.42
C GLN A 26 -10.91 28.56 -44.47
N LEU A 27 -10.69 27.29 -44.19
CA LEU A 27 -11.18 26.64 -42.99
C LEU A 27 -10.51 27.39 -41.83
N ASN A 28 -11.20 28.48 -41.39
CA ASN A 28 -11.01 28.98 -40.04
C ASN A 28 -11.31 27.77 -39.15
N ALA A 29 -10.25 27.08 -38.68
CA ALA A 29 -10.35 26.27 -37.49
C ALA A 29 -10.88 27.26 -36.44
N GLN A 30 -12.17 27.21 -36.20
CA GLN A 30 -12.74 27.81 -35.01
C GLN A 30 -11.95 27.21 -33.88
N GLN A 31 -11.04 27.99 -33.31
CA GLN A 31 -10.53 27.76 -31.98
C GLN A 31 -11.78 27.54 -31.12
N ALA A 32 -11.99 26.28 -30.72
CA ALA A 32 -13.02 25.94 -29.75
C ALA A 32 -12.83 26.95 -28.62
N ALA A 33 -13.86 27.78 -28.39
CA ALA A 33 -13.81 28.78 -27.33
C ALA A 33 -13.38 28.04 -26.06
N ASN A 34 -12.22 28.41 -25.51
CA ASN A 34 -11.74 27.88 -24.26
C ASN A 34 -12.89 27.96 -23.24
N PRO A 35 -13.42 26.85 -22.70
CA PRO A 35 -14.54 26.94 -21.78
C PRO A 35 -14.15 27.88 -20.65
N ALA A 36 -15.03 28.85 -20.34
CA ALA A 36 -14.80 29.73 -19.20
C ALA A 36 -14.72 28.90 -17.91
N ILE A 37 -13.85 29.30 -17.00
CA ILE A 37 -13.78 28.67 -15.68
C ILE A 37 -15.12 28.95 -14.99
N HIS A 38 -15.88 27.88 -14.69
CA HIS A 38 -17.07 28.01 -13.85
C HIS A 38 -16.62 27.87 -12.39
N VAL A 39 -17.00 28.81 -11.54
CA VAL A 39 -16.71 28.80 -10.09
C VAL A 39 -18.04 28.82 -9.34
N GLY A 40 -18.44 27.71 -8.81
CA GLY A 40 -19.63 27.55 -7.99
C GLY A 40 -19.49 28.24 -6.62
N ALA A 41 -20.58 28.28 -5.86
CA ALA A 41 -20.60 28.91 -4.53
C ALA A 41 -19.66 28.28 -3.52
N ASN A 42 -19.34 26.99 -3.70
CA ASN A 42 -18.45 26.20 -2.83
C ASN A 42 -17.07 25.95 -3.45
N ASP A 43 -16.73 26.62 -4.57
CA ASP A 43 -15.50 26.38 -5.31
C ASP A 43 -14.56 27.57 -5.24
N ILE A 44 -13.29 27.32 -5.50
CA ILE A 44 -12.31 28.36 -5.85
C ILE A 44 -11.69 27.98 -7.19
N GLY A 45 -11.73 28.89 -8.16
CA GLY A 45 -11.15 28.65 -9.49
C GLY A 45 -10.30 29.81 -9.95
N GLY A 46 -9.46 29.58 -10.94
CA GLY A 46 -8.60 30.63 -11.49
C GLY A 46 -7.53 30.10 -12.43
N VAL A 47 -6.54 30.94 -12.69
CA VAL A 47 -5.39 30.63 -13.55
C VAL A 47 -4.10 30.75 -12.75
N VAL A 48 -3.22 29.78 -12.93
CA VAL A 48 -1.83 29.84 -12.45
C VAL A 48 -0.94 30.29 -13.59
N THR A 49 -0.19 31.36 -13.35
CA THR A 49 0.78 31.91 -14.31
C THR A 49 2.19 31.89 -13.73
N GLY A 50 3.15 31.56 -14.57
CA GLY A 50 4.58 31.62 -14.25
C GLY A 50 5.31 32.65 -15.13
N PRO A 51 6.65 32.71 -15.07
CA PRO A 51 7.42 33.70 -15.85
C PRO A 51 7.27 33.58 -17.37
N THR A 52 6.87 32.39 -17.86
CA THR A 52 6.75 32.10 -19.31
C THR A 52 5.30 32.01 -19.79
N GLY A 53 4.32 32.24 -18.92
CA GLY A 53 2.89 32.15 -19.24
C GLY A 53 2.15 31.18 -18.31
N PRO A 54 1.02 30.59 -18.77
CA PRO A 54 0.26 29.61 -17.97
C PRO A 54 1.08 28.39 -17.53
N GLU A 55 0.89 27.96 -16.30
CA GLU A 55 1.60 26.82 -15.69
C GLU A 55 0.75 25.56 -15.72
N ALA A 56 1.03 24.66 -16.67
CA ALA A 56 0.35 23.39 -16.84
C ALA A 56 0.91 22.31 -15.88
N GLY A 57 0.01 21.44 -15.38
CA GLY A 57 0.39 20.27 -14.57
C GLY A 57 1.06 20.65 -13.26
N VAL A 58 0.66 21.76 -12.63
CA VAL A 58 1.09 22.14 -11.29
C VAL A 58 -0.07 21.98 -10.31
N TRP A 59 0.24 21.77 -9.05
CA TRP A 59 -0.77 21.63 -8.01
C TRP A 59 -1.15 22.99 -7.43
N VAL A 60 -2.45 23.20 -7.28
CA VAL A 60 -3.00 24.23 -6.40
C VAL A 60 -3.45 23.53 -5.13
N ILE A 61 -2.96 23.98 -4.00
CA ILE A 61 -3.22 23.42 -2.68
C ILE A 61 -3.98 24.46 -1.86
N ALA A 62 -5.12 24.08 -1.28
CA ALA A 62 -5.93 24.90 -0.39
C ALA A 62 -5.95 24.26 0.99
N GLU A 63 -5.52 24.97 2.03
CA GLU A 63 -5.42 24.48 3.41
C GLU A 63 -6.25 25.36 4.34
N THR A 64 -6.95 24.72 5.29
CA THR A 64 -7.67 25.42 6.37
C THR A 64 -7.53 24.71 7.71
N THR A 65 -7.59 25.49 8.80
CA THR A 65 -7.67 25.02 10.18
C THR A 65 -8.98 25.45 10.85
N GLU A 66 -9.91 25.99 10.11
CA GLU A 66 -11.18 26.52 10.63
C GLU A 66 -12.29 25.46 10.74
N LEU A 67 -12.04 24.22 10.31
CA LEU A 67 -12.95 23.07 10.42
C LEU A 67 -12.73 22.31 11.73
N GLY A 68 -13.51 21.25 11.96
CA GLY A 68 -13.34 20.36 13.11
C GLY A 68 -11.96 19.67 13.18
N THR A 69 -11.29 19.53 12.02
CA THR A 69 -9.86 19.17 11.94
C THR A 69 -9.22 19.90 10.77
N LYS A 70 -7.88 20.00 10.77
CA LYS A 70 -7.12 20.59 9.67
C LYS A 70 -7.40 19.82 8.38
N MET A 71 -7.70 20.54 7.30
CA MET A 71 -7.98 19.98 5.99
C MET A 71 -7.12 20.67 4.93
N ALA A 72 -6.67 19.90 3.94
CA ALA A 72 -6.12 20.44 2.70
C ALA A 72 -6.70 19.70 1.49
N LYS A 73 -7.02 20.45 0.43
CA LYS A 73 -7.48 19.90 -0.84
C LYS A 73 -6.53 20.31 -1.96
N MET A 74 -6.30 19.42 -2.91
CA MET A 74 -5.33 19.58 -3.97
C MET A 74 -5.94 19.23 -5.32
N VAL A 75 -5.68 20.07 -6.32
CA VAL A 75 -6.05 19.84 -7.72
C VAL A 75 -4.88 20.18 -8.63
N VAL A 76 -4.90 19.69 -9.86
CA VAL A 76 -3.87 19.93 -10.85
C VAL A 76 -4.41 20.89 -11.92
N THR A 77 -3.56 21.79 -12.42
CA THR A 77 -3.91 22.71 -13.50
C THR A 77 -3.96 22.00 -14.86
N ASP A 78 -4.84 22.47 -15.75
CA ASP A 78 -4.91 22.04 -17.14
C ASP A 78 -3.77 22.62 -18.02
N ASP A 79 -3.83 22.41 -19.34
CA ASP A 79 -2.81 22.89 -20.28
C ASP A 79 -2.74 24.44 -20.38
N GLN A 80 -3.79 25.14 -19.98
CA GLN A 80 -3.86 26.59 -19.94
C GLN A 80 -3.60 27.17 -18.55
N GLY A 81 -3.12 26.34 -17.60
CA GLY A 81 -2.86 26.75 -16.23
C GLY A 81 -4.14 27.00 -15.41
N ARG A 82 -5.31 26.60 -15.92
CA ARG A 82 -6.59 26.80 -15.24
C ARG A 82 -6.84 25.73 -14.21
N TYR A 83 -7.55 26.06 -13.14
CA TYR A 83 -7.94 25.13 -12.11
C TYR A 83 -9.33 25.43 -11.53
N VAL A 84 -10.00 24.41 -11.07
CA VAL A 84 -11.16 24.48 -10.17
C VAL A 84 -10.89 23.61 -8.96
N MET A 85 -11.02 24.17 -7.78
CA MET A 85 -10.96 23.48 -6.48
C MET A 85 -12.40 23.27 -6.00
N PRO A 86 -13.00 22.09 -6.20
CA PRO A 86 -14.43 21.88 -6.02
C PRO A 86 -14.79 21.58 -4.57
N ASP A 87 -16.04 21.82 -4.20
CA ASP A 87 -16.69 21.37 -2.96
C ASP A 87 -15.87 21.68 -1.70
N LEU A 88 -15.49 22.93 -1.54
CA LEU A 88 -14.82 23.38 -0.32
C LEU A 88 -15.86 23.67 0.79
N PRO A 89 -15.73 23.11 1.98
CA PRO A 89 -16.47 23.58 3.15
C PRO A 89 -16.32 25.08 3.36
N LYS A 90 -17.34 25.70 3.97
CA LYS A 90 -17.31 27.14 4.26
C LYS A 90 -16.25 27.45 5.32
N ALA A 91 -15.14 28.02 4.89
CA ALA A 91 -14.00 28.41 5.70
C ALA A 91 -13.11 29.38 4.92
N ASN A 92 -12.12 30.00 5.56
CA ASN A 92 -11.03 30.68 4.89
C ASN A 92 -9.89 29.70 4.62
N TYR A 93 -9.32 29.79 3.43
CA TYR A 93 -8.25 28.89 2.97
C TYR A 93 -7.00 29.68 2.62
N SER A 94 -5.84 29.12 2.98
CA SER A 94 -4.55 29.50 2.46
C SER A 94 -4.27 28.72 1.19
N LEU A 95 -4.12 29.39 0.05
CA LEU A 95 -3.84 28.76 -1.25
C LEU A 95 -2.43 29.07 -1.72
N TRP A 96 -1.76 28.08 -2.29
CA TRP A 96 -0.46 28.24 -2.94
C TRP A 96 -0.28 27.24 -4.08
N VAL A 97 0.75 27.51 -4.90
CA VAL A 97 1.14 26.66 -6.03
C VAL A 97 2.40 25.87 -5.67
N ARG A 98 2.39 24.58 -6.01
CA ARG A 98 3.53 23.66 -5.93
C ARG A 98 3.68 22.92 -7.25
N GLY A 99 4.92 22.64 -7.68
CA GLY A 99 5.14 21.89 -8.91
C GLY A 99 6.62 21.56 -9.13
N TYR A 100 6.87 20.58 -9.98
CA TYR A 100 8.26 20.23 -10.32
C TYR A 100 8.89 21.35 -11.15
N GLY A 101 10.11 21.77 -10.76
CA GLY A 101 10.80 22.92 -11.29
C GLY A 101 10.41 24.26 -10.65
N LEU A 102 9.51 24.22 -9.66
CA LEU A 102 9.07 25.37 -8.88
C LEU A 102 9.50 25.22 -7.41
N VAL A 103 9.40 26.33 -6.67
CA VAL A 103 9.28 26.34 -5.21
C VAL A 103 7.85 26.77 -4.85
N ASP A 104 7.42 26.50 -3.62
CA ASP A 104 6.11 26.94 -3.15
C ASP A 104 5.91 28.44 -3.35
N SER A 105 4.79 28.85 -3.94
CA SER A 105 4.43 30.24 -4.03
C SER A 105 4.03 30.82 -2.67
N PRO A 106 4.04 32.14 -2.49
CA PRO A 106 3.41 32.76 -1.32
C PRO A 106 1.96 32.29 -1.15
N LYS A 107 1.55 32.06 0.09
CA LYS A 107 0.18 31.69 0.41
C LYS A 107 -0.74 32.91 0.30
N VAL A 108 -1.88 32.74 -0.38
CA VAL A 108 -2.93 33.75 -0.56
C VAL A 108 -4.21 33.28 0.13
N GLN A 109 -4.85 34.18 0.86
CA GLN A 109 -6.12 33.86 1.54
C GLN A 109 -7.30 34.01 0.58
N SER A 110 -8.23 33.04 0.61
CA SER A 110 -9.49 33.10 -0.13
C SER A 110 -10.57 32.29 0.54
N ALA A 111 -11.82 32.53 0.18
CA ALA A 111 -12.98 31.75 0.59
C ALA A 111 -13.69 31.18 -0.65
N PRO A 112 -14.51 30.12 -0.52
CA PRO A 112 -15.31 29.59 -1.61
C PRO A 112 -16.19 30.64 -2.31
N GLY A 113 -16.52 30.39 -3.58
CA GLY A 113 -17.26 31.32 -4.44
C GLY A 113 -16.41 32.43 -5.08
N LYS A 114 -15.06 32.30 -5.03
CA LYS A 114 -14.15 33.35 -5.54
C LYS A 114 -13.29 32.84 -6.69
N THR A 115 -13.07 33.75 -7.66
CA THR A 115 -12.00 33.56 -8.66
C THR A 115 -10.69 34.07 -8.06
N LEU A 116 -9.65 33.24 -8.10
CA LEU A 116 -8.32 33.53 -7.55
C LEU A 116 -7.25 33.14 -8.57
N ASN A 117 -6.56 34.12 -9.14
CA ASN A 117 -5.38 33.85 -9.95
C ASN A 117 -4.14 33.79 -9.08
N LEU A 118 -3.26 32.81 -9.35
CA LEU A 118 -2.04 32.56 -8.59
C LEU A 118 -0.81 32.71 -9.48
N THR A 119 0.32 33.04 -8.86
CA THR A 119 1.60 33.13 -9.55
C THR A 119 2.54 32.05 -9.05
N ALA A 120 3.00 31.20 -9.97
CA ALA A 120 4.00 30.17 -9.68
C ALA A 120 5.39 30.81 -9.56
N VAL A 121 6.20 30.26 -8.67
CA VAL A 121 7.58 30.73 -8.42
C VAL A 121 8.57 29.68 -8.93
N LYS A 122 9.30 30.04 -9.99
CA LYS A 122 10.38 29.18 -10.53
C LYS A 122 11.44 28.95 -9.46
N ALA A 123 11.89 27.71 -9.32
CA ALA A 123 12.99 27.39 -8.42
C ALA A 123 14.26 28.16 -8.85
N PRO A 124 14.99 28.77 -7.89
CA PRO A 124 16.21 29.53 -8.20
C PRO A 124 17.33 28.64 -8.75
N ASP A 125 17.37 27.40 -8.34
CA ASP A 125 18.35 26.39 -8.74
C ASP A 125 17.78 24.97 -8.70
N GLU A 126 18.54 24.00 -9.19
CA GLU A 126 18.13 22.59 -9.23
C GLU A 126 18.01 21.97 -7.83
N LYS A 127 18.82 22.39 -6.87
CA LYS A 127 18.77 21.92 -5.48
C LYS A 127 17.45 22.31 -4.83
N SER A 128 17.01 23.54 -5.03
CA SER A 128 15.72 24.03 -4.54
C SER A 128 14.55 23.31 -5.19
N ALA A 129 14.61 23.07 -6.52
CA ALA A 129 13.58 22.32 -7.25
C ALA A 129 13.49 20.86 -6.75
N ALA A 130 14.63 20.22 -6.50
CA ALA A 130 14.70 18.83 -6.09
C ALA A 130 14.10 18.56 -4.69
N GLN A 131 13.92 19.59 -3.85
CA GLN A 131 13.29 19.43 -2.54
C GLN A 131 11.83 18.93 -2.65
N TYR A 132 11.18 19.13 -3.79
CA TYR A 132 9.80 18.71 -4.05
C TYR A 132 9.68 17.39 -4.83
N TYR A 133 10.82 16.72 -5.10
CA TYR A 133 10.80 15.43 -5.80
C TYR A 133 10.29 14.32 -4.88
N PRO A 134 9.52 13.36 -5.41
CA PRO A 134 9.11 12.18 -4.66
C PRO A 134 10.29 11.42 -4.08
N ALA A 135 10.07 10.76 -2.97
CA ALA A 135 11.09 10.03 -2.23
C ALA A 135 11.87 9.03 -3.08
N VAL A 136 11.22 8.38 -4.06
CA VAL A 136 11.84 7.39 -4.97
C VAL A 136 13.05 7.94 -5.71
N TYR A 137 13.07 9.24 -6.05
CA TYR A 137 14.19 9.87 -6.74
C TYR A 137 15.43 9.98 -5.85
N TRP A 138 15.22 10.30 -4.58
CA TRP A 138 16.27 10.35 -3.59
C TRP A 138 16.73 8.99 -3.10
N PHE A 139 15.77 8.06 -2.93
CA PHE A 139 16.06 6.68 -2.54
C PHE A 139 16.86 5.94 -3.59
N ALA A 140 16.56 6.15 -4.88
CA ALA A 140 17.30 5.56 -6.01
C ALA A 140 18.78 5.98 -6.06
N MET A 141 19.19 7.04 -5.37
CA MET A 141 20.61 7.43 -5.24
C MET A 141 21.43 6.49 -4.36
N MET A 142 20.79 5.62 -3.57
CA MET A 142 21.49 4.65 -2.72
C MET A 142 22.25 3.63 -3.61
N LYS A 143 23.51 3.39 -3.28
CA LYS A 143 24.36 2.39 -3.96
C LYS A 143 24.23 1.06 -3.25
N ILE A 144 23.54 0.14 -3.87
CA ILE A 144 23.33 -1.22 -3.36
C ILE A 144 24.60 -2.05 -3.58
N PRO A 145 25.01 -2.96 -2.66
CA PRO A 145 26.12 -3.85 -2.90
C PRO A 145 25.96 -4.65 -4.22
N ASP A 146 27.03 -4.74 -5.02
CA ASP A 146 27.00 -5.43 -6.32
C ASP A 146 26.74 -6.92 -6.17
N LYS A 147 26.17 -7.55 -7.21
CA LYS A 147 25.89 -9.00 -7.24
C LYS A 147 27.12 -9.87 -6.94
N SER A 148 28.29 -9.42 -7.36
CA SER A 148 29.57 -10.12 -7.12
C SER A 148 29.98 -10.19 -5.65
N GLN A 149 29.35 -9.40 -4.79
CA GLN A 149 29.60 -9.39 -3.34
C GLN A 149 28.77 -10.46 -2.59
N PHE A 150 27.90 -11.16 -3.30
CA PHE A 150 27.06 -12.22 -2.74
C PHE A 150 27.52 -13.61 -3.20
N PRO A 151 27.42 -14.66 -2.32
CA PRO A 151 26.94 -14.59 -0.95
C PRO A 151 27.83 -13.76 -0.04
N GLY A 152 27.25 -13.17 1.03
CA GLY A 152 28.01 -12.43 2.02
C GLY A 152 29.05 -13.32 2.71
N THR A 153 30.18 -12.72 3.10
CA THR A 153 31.32 -13.43 3.70
C THR A 153 31.58 -13.03 5.17
N GLY A 154 30.68 -12.22 5.74
CA GLY A 154 30.70 -11.85 7.16
C GLY A 154 31.68 -10.71 7.49
N PRO A 155 31.80 -10.37 8.79
CA PRO A 155 32.54 -9.19 9.26
C PRO A 155 34.04 -9.22 8.97
N ASN A 156 34.63 -10.41 8.83
CA ASN A 156 36.04 -10.58 8.47
C ASN A 156 36.29 -10.65 6.95
N GLY A 157 35.23 -10.56 6.15
CA GLY A 157 35.28 -10.54 4.70
C GLY A 157 34.72 -9.22 4.14
N ASN A 158 33.66 -9.27 3.31
CA ASN A 158 33.04 -8.09 2.72
C ASN A 158 32.06 -7.36 3.66
N GLY A 159 31.84 -7.83 4.84
CA GLY A 159 30.97 -7.22 5.86
C GLY A 159 29.48 -7.54 5.70
N ILE A 160 29.06 -8.14 4.57
CA ILE A 160 27.69 -8.58 4.34
C ILE A 160 27.48 -9.91 5.09
N SER A 161 26.33 -10.06 5.75
CA SER A 161 25.99 -11.27 6.50
C SER A 161 26.02 -12.52 5.60
N PRO A 162 26.60 -13.65 6.06
CA PRO A 162 26.56 -14.92 5.32
C PRO A 162 25.15 -15.48 5.09
N GLN A 163 24.15 -14.94 5.76
CA GLN A 163 22.73 -15.26 5.52
C GLN A 163 22.23 -14.67 4.22
N MET A 164 22.83 -13.57 3.73
CA MET A 164 22.51 -12.93 2.46
C MET A 164 23.14 -13.72 1.31
N LYS A 165 22.34 -14.55 0.65
CA LYS A 165 22.81 -15.44 -0.44
C LYS A 165 22.90 -14.76 -1.78
N ASP A 166 22.05 -13.74 -2.01
CA ASP A 166 22.02 -12.96 -3.24
C ASP A 166 21.57 -11.52 -2.98
N GLN A 167 21.74 -10.67 -4.00
CA GLN A 167 21.40 -9.26 -3.94
C GLN A 167 19.90 -9.02 -3.74
N GLY A 168 19.03 -9.87 -4.30
CA GLY A 168 17.58 -9.74 -4.15
C GLY A 168 17.14 -9.92 -2.70
N GLN A 169 17.73 -10.89 -1.98
CA GLN A 169 17.49 -11.09 -0.55
C GLN A 169 17.93 -9.89 0.29
N TYR A 170 19.05 -9.26 -0.06
CA TYR A 170 19.51 -8.03 0.59
C TYR A 170 18.55 -6.86 0.32
N LEU A 171 18.12 -6.70 -0.92
CA LEU A 171 17.15 -5.67 -1.32
C LEU A 171 15.78 -5.85 -0.69
N ASP A 172 15.35 -7.08 -0.47
CA ASP A 172 14.10 -7.36 0.26
C ASP A 172 14.13 -6.74 1.66
N LEU A 173 15.24 -6.87 2.40
CA LEU A 173 15.41 -6.26 3.72
C LEU A 173 15.53 -4.73 3.67
N VAL A 174 16.11 -4.16 2.63
CA VAL A 174 16.12 -2.70 2.45
C VAL A 174 14.73 -2.17 2.14
N ARG A 175 13.96 -2.89 1.34
CA ARG A 175 12.63 -2.48 0.85
C ARG A 175 11.51 -3.03 1.73
N THR A 176 11.08 -4.25 1.47
CA THR A 176 9.76 -4.77 1.86
C THR A 176 9.74 -5.45 3.22
N ASP A 177 10.72 -6.30 3.54
CA ASP A 177 10.77 -7.05 4.81
C ASP A 177 11.62 -6.34 5.89
N GLY A 178 11.96 -5.08 5.69
CA GLY A 178 12.83 -4.36 6.62
C GLY A 178 12.57 -2.86 6.69
N CYS A 179 13.44 -2.04 6.07
CA CYS A 179 13.46 -0.60 6.33
C CYS A 179 12.18 0.12 5.92
N VAL A 180 11.69 -0.10 4.69
CA VAL A 180 10.46 0.56 4.17
C VAL A 180 9.18 0.04 4.82
N THR A 181 9.23 -1.06 5.55
CA THR A 181 8.07 -1.56 6.31
C THR A 181 7.51 -0.55 7.31
N CYS A 182 8.36 0.30 7.86
CA CYS A 182 7.98 1.20 8.95
C CYS A 182 7.84 2.65 8.52
N HIS A 183 8.60 3.08 7.53
CA HIS A 183 8.59 4.47 7.05
C HIS A 183 9.21 4.58 5.65
N GLN A 184 8.84 5.63 4.93
CA GLN A 184 9.39 5.96 3.63
C GLN A 184 10.89 6.26 3.73
N LEU A 185 11.67 5.74 2.78
CA LEU A 185 13.08 6.13 2.59
C LEU A 185 13.19 7.15 1.45
N GLY A 186 14.17 8.05 1.53
CA GLY A 186 14.35 9.11 0.53
C GLY A 186 13.60 10.39 0.83
N ASN A 187 12.66 10.41 1.77
CA ASN A 187 12.10 11.66 2.26
C ASN A 187 13.15 12.46 3.07
N LYS A 188 12.89 13.75 3.33
CA LYS A 188 13.85 14.63 4.01
C LYS A 188 14.26 14.09 5.38
N ALA A 189 13.33 13.56 6.15
CA ALA A 189 13.59 13.04 7.48
C ALA A 189 14.52 11.81 7.49
N THR A 190 14.60 11.06 6.39
CA THR A 190 15.45 9.87 6.27
C THR A 190 16.75 10.13 5.51
N ARG A 191 16.73 10.97 4.48
CA ARG A 191 17.94 11.29 3.68
C ARG A 191 18.87 12.31 4.33
N GLU A 192 18.44 12.97 5.39
CA GLU A 192 19.26 13.90 6.18
C GLU A 192 19.45 13.34 7.60
N ILE A 193 20.62 13.57 8.21
CA ILE A 193 20.82 13.29 9.64
C ILE A 193 20.24 14.48 10.41
N PRO A 194 19.19 14.29 11.22
CA PRO A 194 18.56 15.40 11.94
C PRO A 194 19.52 15.96 13.02
N LYS A 195 19.53 17.28 13.16
CA LYS A 195 20.37 17.98 14.15
C LYS A 195 20.05 17.58 15.58
N GLU A 196 18.82 17.20 15.82
CA GLU A 196 18.33 16.73 17.12
C GLU A 196 18.99 15.43 17.59
N LEU A 197 19.60 14.66 16.69
CA LEU A 197 20.43 13.49 17.07
C LEU A 197 21.78 13.87 17.68
N GLY A 198 22.29 15.06 17.39
CA GLY A 198 23.61 15.54 17.78
C GLY A 198 24.52 15.83 16.60
N GLU A 199 25.75 16.19 16.89
CA GLU A 199 26.80 16.42 15.91
C GLU A 199 27.72 15.19 15.81
N PHE A 200 28.04 14.78 14.58
CA PHE A 200 28.84 13.60 14.29
C PHE A 200 29.98 13.94 13.35
N LYS A 201 31.14 13.30 13.57
CA LYS A 201 32.33 13.48 12.71
C LYS A 201 32.13 12.82 11.34
N THR A 202 31.30 11.76 11.27
CA THR A 202 31.05 10.98 10.05
C THR A 202 29.57 10.61 9.96
N GLY A 203 29.06 10.41 8.73
CA GLY A 203 27.73 9.88 8.51
C GLY A 203 27.54 8.49 9.11
N PHE A 204 28.60 7.68 9.19
CA PHE A 204 28.57 6.38 9.86
C PHE A 204 28.23 6.48 11.35
N GLU A 205 28.85 7.41 12.08
CA GLU A 205 28.52 7.68 13.49
C GLU A 205 27.07 8.16 13.64
N GLY A 206 26.64 9.06 12.74
CA GLY A 206 25.26 9.56 12.70
C GLY A 206 24.25 8.45 12.51
N TRP A 207 24.47 7.54 11.56
CA TRP A 207 23.59 6.39 11.32
C TRP A 207 23.64 5.37 12.46
N THR A 208 24.82 5.11 13.04
CA THR A 208 24.94 4.25 14.21
C THR A 208 24.08 4.75 15.37
N ARG A 209 24.12 6.06 15.64
CA ARG A 209 23.27 6.68 16.67
C ARG A 209 21.80 6.66 16.30
N ARG A 210 21.45 6.89 15.02
CA ARG A 210 20.08 6.96 14.53
C ARG A 210 19.33 5.66 14.75
N VAL A 211 19.92 4.51 14.38
CA VAL A 211 19.28 3.20 14.48
C VAL A 211 19.06 2.72 15.92
N GLN A 212 19.71 3.38 16.89
CA GLN A 212 19.50 3.11 18.31
C GLN A 212 18.35 3.94 18.91
N SER A 213 17.75 4.85 18.14
CA SER A 213 16.81 5.85 18.64
C SER A 213 15.40 5.32 18.82
N GLY A 214 14.79 5.60 19.98
CA GLY A 214 13.38 5.37 20.24
C GLY A 214 12.99 3.90 20.35
N GLN A 215 11.70 3.63 20.42
CA GLN A 215 11.14 2.29 20.62
C GLN A 215 11.27 1.35 19.41
N ALA A 216 11.58 1.89 18.21
CA ALA A 216 11.84 1.08 17.02
C ALA A 216 13.29 0.59 16.89
N ALA A 217 14.19 0.99 17.81
CA ALA A 217 15.60 0.62 17.76
C ALA A 217 15.86 -0.88 17.66
N PRO A 218 15.23 -1.75 18.48
CA PRO A 218 15.46 -3.19 18.38
C PRO A 218 15.16 -3.77 17.00
N GLN A 219 14.10 -3.29 16.35
CA GLN A 219 13.72 -3.74 15.01
C GLN A 219 14.72 -3.28 13.95
N MET A 220 15.18 -2.02 14.01
CA MET A 220 16.20 -1.49 13.09
C MET A 220 17.53 -2.24 13.25
N ILE A 221 17.99 -2.46 14.48
CA ILE A 221 19.25 -3.16 14.78
C ILE A 221 19.17 -4.61 14.29
N ASN A 222 18.07 -5.32 14.55
CA ASN A 222 17.87 -6.68 14.08
C ASN A 222 17.94 -6.81 12.55
N ASN A 223 17.34 -5.86 11.82
CA ASN A 223 17.42 -5.85 10.35
C ASN A 223 18.85 -5.61 9.87
N LEU A 224 19.57 -4.67 10.48
CA LEU A 224 20.98 -4.42 10.15
C LEU A 224 21.86 -5.64 10.40
N ASP A 225 21.61 -6.37 11.51
CA ASP A 225 22.36 -7.58 11.85
C ASP A 225 22.14 -8.71 10.83
N ARG A 226 20.89 -8.89 10.39
CA ARG A 226 20.56 -9.82 9.30
C ARG A 226 21.31 -9.51 8.00
N MET A 227 21.54 -8.23 7.69
CA MET A 227 22.18 -7.73 6.46
C MET A 227 23.71 -7.67 6.55
N GLY A 228 24.26 -7.50 7.75
CA GLY A 228 25.64 -7.18 8.04
C GLY A 228 25.76 -5.70 8.46
N THR A 229 25.71 -5.47 9.77
CA THR A 229 25.53 -4.16 10.41
C THR A 229 26.46 -3.08 9.85
N ASN A 230 27.78 -3.31 9.87
CA ASN A 230 28.74 -2.31 9.44
C ASN A 230 28.69 -1.99 7.95
N ALA A 231 28.51 -3.00 7.10
CA ALA A 231 28.39 -2.80 5.65
C ALA A 231 27.14 -1.98 5.31
N THR A 232 26.01 -2.30 5.95
CA THR A 232 24.74 -1.61 5.74
C THR A 232 24.76 -0.18 6.27
N LEU A 233 25.33 0.06 7.46
CA LEU A 233 25.52 1.43 7.99
C LEU A 233 26.41 2.27 7.07
N LYS A 234 27.49 1.70 6.49
CA LYS A 234 28.32 2.38 5.50
C LYS A 234 27.55 2.74 4.24
N MET A 235 26.68 1.86 3.75
CA MET A 235 25.82 2.12 2.59
C MET A 235 24.88 3.31 2.85
N PHE A 236 24.21 3.34 4.00
CA PHE A 236 23.35 4.47 4.37
C PHE A 236 24.16 5.76 4.58
N ALA A 237 25.33 5.68 5.20
CA ALA A 237 26.22 6.84 5.39
C ALA A 237 26.69 7.40 4.05
N ASP A 238 27.18 6.57 3.12
CA ASP A 238 27.57 7.01 1.77
C ASP A 238 26.44 7.76 1.08
N TRP A 239 25.24 7.21 1.14
CA TRP A 239 24.04 7.81 0.53
C TRP A 239 23.77 9.22 1.09
N THR A 240 23.66 9.37 2.41
CA THR A 240 23.35 10.66 3.06
C THR A 240 24.51 11.65 2.98
N ASP A 241 25.76 11.19 3.03
CA ASP A 241 26.94 12.03 2.91
C ASP A 241 27.07 12.63 1.49
N ARG A 242 26.73 11.88 0.45
CA ARG A 242 26.68 12.38 -0.95
C ARG A 242 25.61 13.45 -1.11
N ILE A 243 24.42 13.21 -0.57
CA ILE A 243 23.33 14.20 -0.58
C ILE A 243 23.73 15.47 0.18
N ALA A 244 24.33 15.33 1.36
CA ALA A 244 24.80 16.48 2.16
C ALA A 244 25.87 17.30 1.43
N LYS A 245 26.71 16.64 0.60
CA LYS A 245 27.70 17.31 -0.28
C LYS A 245 27.08 17.94 -1.53
N GLY A 246 25.78 17.83 -1.73
CA GLY A 246 25.05 18.48 -2.81
C GLY A 246 24.78 17.60 -4.03
N GLU A 247 24.99 16.29 -3.96
CA GLU A 247 24.58 15.38 -5.03
C GLU A 247 23.05 15.35 -5.14
N LEU A 248 22.55 15.42 -6.36
CA LEU A 248 21.13 15.47 -6.67
C LEU A 248 20.68 14.21 -7.44
N PRO A 249 19.37 13.87 -7.42
CA PRO A 249 18.84 12.79 -8.24
C PRO A 249 19.20 12.96 -9.73
N ALA A 250 19.62 11.87 -10.37
CA ALA A 250 20.07 11.88 -11.76
C ALA A 250 18.95 12.18 -12.78
N SER A 251 17.69 11.99 -12.40
CA SER A 251 16.52 12.28 -13.22
C SER A 251 15.54 13.18 -12.48
N LYS A 252 14.68 13.85 -13.25
CA LYS A 252 13.65 14.77 -12.72
C LYS A 252 12.26 14.14 -12.90
N PRO A 253 11.35 14.27 -11.94
CA PRO A 253 9.98 13.83 -12.10
C PRO A 253 9.25 14.65 -13.16
N GLN A 254 8.36 14.01 -13.89
CA GLN A 254 7.47 14.70 -14.81
C GLN A 254 6.26 15.27 -14.06
N ARG A 255 5.79 16.43 -14.48
CA ARG A 255 4.53 17.00 -14.01
C ARG A 255 3.37 16.10 -14.42
N PRO A 256 2.26 16.03 -13.66
CA PRO A 256 1.06 15.29 -14.05
C PRO A 256 0.60 15.61 -15.48
N GLN A 257 0.24 14.56 -16.23
CA GLN A 257 -0.20 14.64 -17.60
C GLN A 257 -1.48 13.84 -17.84
N GLY A 258 -2.27 14.25 -18.84
CA GLY A 258 -3.47 13.53 -19.22
C GLY A 258 -4.41 13.29 -18.03
N VAL A 259 -4.84 12.05 -17.84
CA VAL A 259 -5.78 11.65 -16.79
C VAL A 259 -5.26 11.89 -15.35
N GLU A 260 -3.94 11.97 -15.15
CA GLU A 260 -3.36 12.30 -13.84
C GLU A 260 -3.73 13.69 -13.34
N ARG A 261 -4.12 14.61 -14.25
CA ARG A 261 -4.59 15.96 -13.91
C ARG A 261 -6.02 15.98 -13.39
N ASN A 262 -6.75 14.90 -13.58
CA ASN A 262 -8.15 14.80 -13.17
C ASN A 262 -8.31 14.45 -11.68
N VAL A 263 -7.23 14.12 -11.00
CA VAL A 263 -7.27 13.72 -9.59
C VAL A 263 -7.58 14.92 -8.69
N VAL A 264 -8.50 14.71 -7.77
CA VAL A 264 -8.76 15.57 -6.61
C VAL A 264 -8.34 14.81 -5.37
N VAL A 265 -7.41 15.35 -4.60
CA VAL A 265 -6.95 14.74 -3.35
C VAL A 265 -7.35 15.62 -2.19
N THR A 266 -8.00 15.05 -1.19
CA THR A 266 -8.34 15.75 0.05
C THR A 266 -7.69 15.01 1.22
N VAL A 267 -7.04 15.73 2.13
CA VAL A 267 -6.40 15.19 3.32
C VAL A 267 -6.93 15.90 4.56
N TRP A 268 -7.09 15.15 5.63
CA TRP A 268 -7.44 15.66 6.96
C TRP A 268 -6.48 15.12 8.00
N ASP A 269 -6.19 15.92 9.00
CA ASP A 269 -5.47 15.47 10.17
C ASP A 269 -6.39 14.61 11.03
N TRP A 270 -5.86 13.50 11.59
CA TRP A 270 -6.59 12.71 12.59
C TRP A 270 -5.66 12.06 13.61
N SER A 271 -6.26 11.46 14.68
CA SER A 271 -5.53 10.82 15.77
C SER A 271 -4.64 11.80 16.56
N SER A 272 -3.38 11.46 16.83
CA SER A 272 -2.45 12.25 17.64
C SER A 272 -1.05 12.33 17.01
N PRO A 273 -0.20 13.29 17.42
CA PRO A 273 1.14 13.43 16.85
C PRO A 273 2.10 12.26 17.15
N THR A 274 1.74 11.38 18.06
CA THR A 274 2.52 10.18 18.42
C THR A 274 1.89 8.89 17.90
N ALA A 275 0.69 8.96 17.30
CA ALA A 275 0.00 7.79 16.80
C ALA A 275 0.60 7.29 15.48
N TYR A 276 0.79 6.00 15.41
CA TYR A 276 1.12 5.29 14.18
C TYR A 276 -0.15 4.71 13.58
N LEU A 277 -0.63 5.30 12.50
CA LEU A 277 -1.76 4.78 11.74
C LEU A 277 -1.26 3.75 10.73
N HIS A 278 -1.59 2.48 10.99
CA HIS A 278 -1.22 1.40 10.10
C HIS A 278 -2.16 1.30 8.92
N ASP A 279 -3.46 1.25 9.18
CA ASP A 279 -4.49 0.99 8.18
C ASP A 279 -5.77 1.75 8.50
N SER A 280 -6.69 1.78 7.54
CA SER A 280 -8.03 2.34 7.70
C SER A 280 -9.05 1.55 6.90
N ILE A 281 -10.32 1.76 7.24
CA ILE A 281 -11.46 1.18 6.52
C ILE A 281 -12.62 2.16 6.46
N SER A 282 -13.27 2.24 5.30
CA SER A 282 -14.41 3.13 5.07
C SER A 282 -15.72 2.39 4.79
N THR A 283 -15.63 1.13 4.35
CA THR A 283 -16.79 0.32 3.93
C THR A 283 -16.51 -1.18 3.99
N ASP A 284 -17.49 -2.03 3.75
CA ASP A 284 -17.25 -3.43 3.38
C ASP A 284 -16.72 -3.47 1.93
N ARG A 285 -15.53 -4.01 1.72
CA ARG A 285 -14.89 -4.09 0.40
C ARG A 285 -15.71 -4.85 -0.65
N ARG A 286 -16.61 -5.73 -0.22
CA ARG A 286 -17.53 -6.48 -1.08
C ARG A 286 -18.75 -5.65 -1.50
N ASN A 287 -19.09 -4.63 -0.72
CA ASN A 287 -20.22 -3.73 -0.95
C ASN A 287 -19.82 -2.27 -0.69
N PRO A 288 -19.32 -1.55 -1.69
CA PRO A 288 -18.80 -0.21 -1.51
C PRO A 288 -19.84 0.85 -1.11
N THR A 289 -21.14 0.52 -1.13
CA THR A 289 -22.22 1.41 -0.69
C THR A 289 -22.58 1.22 0.78
N LEU A 290 -22.08 0.16 1.41
CA LEU A 290 -22.23 -0.01 2.84
C LEU A 290 -21.49 1.14 3.55
N ASN A 291 -22.07 1.69 4.60
CA ASN A 291 -21.52 2.83 5.34
C ASN A 291 -21.34 4.12 4.50
N ALA A 292 -22.16 4.31 3.45
CA ALA A 292 -22.16 5.53 2.65
C ALA A 292 -22.30 6.78 3.54
N ASN A 293 -21.41 7.76 3.33
CA ASN A 293 -21.27 8.97 4.15
C ASN A 293 -20.99 8.72 5.66
N GLY A 294 -20.77 7.48 6.06
CA GLY A 294 -20.48 7.11 7.44
C GLY A 294 -19.03 7.35 7.85
N PRO A 295 -18.70 7.10 9.13
CA PRO A 295 -17.36 7.31 9.65
C PRO A 295 -16.36 6.28 9.10
N LEU A 296 -15.09 6.71 9.02
CA LEU A 296 -13.93 5.86 8.79
C LEU A 296 -13.25 5.55 10.13
N PHE A 297 -12.68 4.37 10.24
CA PHE A 297 -11.87 3.98 11.40
C PHE A 297 -10.43 3.66 11.00
N GLY A 298 -9.49 4.05 11.86
CA GLY A 298 -8.07 3.77 11.69
C GLY A 298 -7.54 2.77 12.71
N ALA A 299 -6.51 2.02 12.34
CA ALA A 299 -5.77 1.10 13.19
C ALA A 299 -4.48 1.75 13.68
N THR A 300 -4.27 1.79 14.99
CA THR A 300 -3.15 2.46 15.67
C THR A 300 -2.12 1.46 16.20
N GLU A 301 -1.57 0.64 15.31
CA GLU A 301 -0.62 -0.41 15.67
C GLU A 301 0.51 0.14 16.56
N ASN A 302 0.84 -0.59 17.61
CA ASN A 302 1.88 -0.28 18.62
C ASN A 302 1.69 1.03 19.41
N SER A 303 1.07 2.05 18.86
CA SER A 303 1.14 3.39 19.42
C SER A 303 0.15 3.65 20.53
N THR A 304 -1.12 3.28 20.38
CA THR A 304 -2.17 3.56 21.35
C THR A 304 -3.37 2.64 21.17
N ASP A 305 -4.17 2.47 22.22
CA ASP A 305 -5.44 1.76 22.17
C ASP A 305 -6.62 2.66 21.75
N ASN A 306 -6.37 3.92 21.38
CA ASN A 306 -7.39 4.85 20.91
C ASN A 306 -7.47 4.79 19.38
N LEU A 307 -8.52 4.13 18.86
CA LEU A 307 -8.79 4.07 17.43
C LEU A 307 -9.39 5.40 16.96
N PRO A 308 -8.80 6.08 15.97
CA PRO A 308 -9.41 7.30 15.44
C PRO A 308 -10.62 6.96 14.58
N GLU A 309 -11.64 7.80 14.71
CA GLU A 309 -12.84 7.83 13.91
C GLU A 309 -12.91 9.18 13.19
N PHE A 310 -13.07 9.17 11.87
CA PHE A 310 -13.23 10.36 11.04
C PHE A 310 -14.62 10.41 10.43
N ASN A 311 -15.33 11.50 10.66
CA ASN A 311 -16.62 11.78 10.03
C ASN A 311 -16.43 12.75 8.85
N PRO A 312 -16.49 12.28 7.59
CA PRO A 312 -16.24 13.11 6.42
C PRO A 312 -17.31 14.18 6.18
N ALA A 313 -18.58 13.90 6.54
CA ALA A 313 -19.69 14.85 6.38
C ALA A 313 -19.56 16.05 7.31
N GLN A 314 -18.93 15.89 8.46
CA GLN A 314 -18.75 16.94 9.47
C GLN A 314 -17.32 17.50 9.52
N ASN A 315 -16.37 16.87 8.86
CA ASN A 315 -14.93 17.16 8.95
C ASN A 315 -14.44 17.11 10.41
N THR A 316 -14.88 16.11 11.19
CA THR A 316 -14.55 15.96 12.61
C THR A 316 -13.85 14.63 12.88
N VAL A 317 -13.04 14.63 13.92
CA VAL A 317 -12.30 13.46 14.40
C VAL A 317 -12.66 13.18 15.84
N THR A 318 -12.97 11.93 16.13
CA THR A 318 -13.14 11.39 17.48
C THR A 318 -12.23 10.18 17.67
N GLN A 319 -12.23 9.60 18.86
CA GLN A 319 -11.45 8.40 19.18
C GLN A 319 -12.28 7.46 20.04
N VAL A 320 -12.16 6.16 19.75
CA VAL A 320 -12.81 5.10 20.54
C VAL A 320 -11.73 4.21 21.14
N LYS A 321 -11.74 4.07 22.47
CA LYS A 321 -10.75 3.23 23.16
C LYS A 321 -11.16 1.76 23.11
N ILE A 322 -10.30 0.92 22.51
CA ILE A 322 -10.48 -0.53 22.52
C ILE A 322 -10.01 -1.10 23.86
N PRO A 323 -10.83 -1.94 24.53
CA PRO A 323 -10.45 -2.62 25.76
C PRO A 323 -9.61 -3.89 25.48
N VAL A 324 -8.91 -4.36 26.50
CA VAL A 324 -8.37 -5.72 26.56
C VAL A 324 -9.22 -6.57 27.50
N ARG A 325 -9.30 -7.87 27.29
CA ARG A 325 -10.03 -8.82 28.16
C ARG A 325 -9.25 -9.10 29.44
N ASP A 326 -7.94 -9.24 29.33
CA ASP A 326 -7.03 -9.49 30.46
C ASP A 326 -6.13 -8.27 30.67
N PRO A 327 -6.21 -7.63 31.86
CA PRO A 327 -5.34 -6.49 32.21
C PRO A 327 -3.82 -6.83 32.17
N LYS A 328 -3.45 -8.10 32.25
CA LYS A 328 -2.06 -8.55 32.11
C LYS A 328 -1.56 -8.59 30.67
N THR A 329 -2.39 -8.24 29.69
CA THR A 329 -1.97 -8.11 28.29
C THR A 329 -0.77 -7.18 28.21
N PRO A 330 0.37 -7.61 27.64
CA PRO A 330 1.58 -6.80 27.62
C PRO A 330 1.40 -5.56 26.75
N SER A 331 1.91 -4.42 27.21
CA SER A 331 2.00 -3.19 26.45
C SER A 331 3.21 -3.23 25.50
N THR A 332 3.16 -2.37 24.48
CA THR A 332 4.30 -2.07 23.59
C THR A 332 5.28 -1.06 24.20
N LYS A 333 5.01 -0.61 25.40
CA LYS A 333 5.87 0.34 26.08
C LYS A 333 7.24 -0.28 26.35
N GLU A 334 8.27 0.34 25.81
CA GLU A 334 9.67 0.00 26.04
C GLU A 334 10.28 1.08 26.94
N ASP A 335 10.62 0.72 28.18
CA ASP A 335 11.13 1.67 29.18
C ASP A 335 12.15 0.96 30.10
N PRO A 336 13.45 1.33 30.05
CA PRO A 336 14.02 2.39 29.24
C PRO A 336 14.25 1.95 27.77
N MET A 337 14.18 2.92 26.84
CA MET A 337 14.62 2.73 25.47
C MET A 337 16.15 2.62 25.36
N LEU A 338 16.65 1.97 24.31
CA LEU A 338 18.10 1.84 24.08
C LEU A 338 18.79 3.21 23.99
N ALA A 339 18.19 4.16 23.28
CA ALA A 339 18.60 5.55 23.26
C ALA A 339 17.40 6.47 22.99
N ALA A 340 17.50 7.71 23.46
CA ALA A 340 16.45 8.71 23.31
C ALA A 340 16.09 8.96 21.83
N SER A 341 14.79 9.14 21.54
CA SER A 341 14.33 9.60 20.25
C SER A 341 14.81 11.04 19.97
N PRO A 342 15.17 11.39 18.71
CA PRO A 342 15.59 12.74 18.40
C PRO A 342 14.49 13.79 18.62
N TYR A 343 13.22 13.39 18.54
CA TYR A 343 12.08 14.32 18.59
C TYR A 343 11.28 14.24 19.91
N ASN A 344 11.27 13.07 20.57
CA ASN A 344 10.46 12.83 21.77
C ASN A 344 11.32 12.60 23.03
N GLY A 345 12.65 12.69 22.93
CA GLY A 345 13.54 12.49 24.05
C GLY A 345 13.53 11.05 24.56
N ALA A 346 13.65 10.90 25.88
CA ALA A 346 13.66 9.59 26.55
C ALA A 346 12.26 9.03 26.84
N ASP A 347 11.20 9.77 26.57
CA ASP A 347 9.83 9.35 26.84
C ASP A 347 9.33 8.37 25.78
N PRO A 348 8.86 7.16 26.15
CA PRO A 348 8.20 6.25 25.22
C PRO A 348 6.88 6.87 24.72
N ILE A 349 6.68 6.84 23.40
CA ILE A 349 5.47 7.37 22.76
C ILE A 349 4.45 6.28 22.42
N TRP A 350 4.83 5.00 22.49
CA TRP A 350 3.98 3.87 22.22
C TRP A 350 3.70 3.10 23.51
N ASP A 351 2.42 2.80 23.76
CA ASP A 351 1.97 2.13 24.97
C ASP A 351 0.77 1.18 24.76
N SER A 352 0.45 0.84 23.51
CA SER A 352 -0.70 0.01 23.18
C SER A 352 -0.63 -1.39 23.78
N GLN A 353 -1.70 -1.84 24.44
CA GLN A 353 -1.93 -3.23 24.82
C GLN A 353 -2.62 -4.00 23.70
N ALA A 354 -3.61 -3.39 23.05
CA ALA A 354 -4.43 -4.04 22.03
C ALA A 354 -3.70 -4.21 20.69
N VAL A 355 -2.71 -3.41 20.36
CA VAL A 355 -1.89 -3.51 19.14
C VAL A 355 -2.74 -3.78 17.90
N VAL A 356 -3.72 -2.91 17.65
CA VAL A 356 -4.66 -3.05 16.54
C VAL A 356 -3.96 -2.86 15.22
N HIS A 357 -4.05 -3.86 14.33
CA HIS A 357 -3.28 -3.84 13.08
C HIS A 357 -4.12 -3.58 11.82
N ASN A 358 -5.23 -4.29 11.65
CA ASN A 358 -6.04 -4.22 10.43
C ASN A 358 -7.53 -4.16 10.77
N PRO A 359 -8.28 -3.17 10.24
CA PRO A 359 -9.72 -3.03 10.41
C PRO A 359 -10.47 -3.52 9.17
N MET A 360 -11.71 -4.02 9.33
CA MET A 360 -12.62 -4.40 8.25
C MET A 360 -14.08 -4.24 8.67
N TYR A 361 -14.95 -3.79 7.76
CA TYR A 361 -16.40 -3.82 7.99
C TYR A 361 -17.00 -5.16 7.55
N ASP A 362 -17.98 -5.67 8.32
CA ASP A 362 -18.83 -6.77 7.88
C ASP A 362 -20.06 -6.28 7.09
N GLU A 363 -20.84 -7.21 6.54
CA GLU A 363 -22.06 -6.92 5.78
C GLU A 363 -23.17 -6.18 6.57
N LEU A 364 -23.07 -6.16 7.91
CA LEU A 364 -24.01 -5.48 8.81
C LEU A 364 -23.52 -4.11 9.28
N GLY A 365 -22.30 -3.72 8.90
CA GLY A 365 -21.70 -2.47 9.29
C GLY A 365 -21.02 -2.50 10.66
N ASN A 366 -20.69 -3.68 11.20
CA ASN A 366 -19.82 -3.77 12.38
C ASN A 366 -18.35 -3.67 11.95
N LEU A 367 -17.54 -3.01 12.74
CA LEU A 367 -16.11 -2.92 12.55
C LEU A 367 -15.39 -4.07 13.23
N TRP A 368 -14.68 -4.88 12.46
CA TRP A 368 -13.80 -5.95 12.96
C TRP A 368 -12.36 -5.49 12.91
N VAL A 369 -11.61 -5.81 13.96
CA VAL A 369 -10.19 -5.48 14.05
C VAL A 369 -9.37 -6.66 14.57
N THR A 370 -8.16 -6.81 14.03
CA THR A 370 -7.17 -7.68 14.66
C THR A 370 -6.63 -6.98 15.89
N ALA A 371 -6.75 -7.61 17.05
CA ALA A 371 -6.38 -6.98 18.32
C ALA A 371 -5.86 -8.01 19.32
N ARG A 372 -4.84 -7.63 20.07
CA ARG A 372 -4.42 -8.38 21.25
C ARG A 372 -5.43 -8.13 22.38
N ILE A 373 -6.09 -9.17 22.85
CA ILE A 373 -7.08 -9.03 23.93
C ILE A 373 -6.63 -9.70 25.23
N ARG A 374 -5.55 -10.49 25.19
CA ARG A 374 -5.00 -11.25 26.30
C ARG A 374 -3.51 -11.55 26.08
N PRO A 375 -2.76 -12.04 27.07
CA PRO A 375 -1.45 -12.65 26.87
C PRO A 375 -1.48 -13.81 25.86
N ASN A 376 -0.32 -14.19 25.35
CA ASN A 376 -0.21 -15.12 24.21
C ASN A 376 -0.71 -16.53 24.50
N ASP A 377 -0.77 -16.98 25.76
CA ASP A 377 -1.17 -18.36 26.10
C ASP A 377 -2.61 -18.63 25.69
N ASN A 378 -2.81 -19.70 24.93
CA ASN A 378 -4.13 -20.07 24.42
C ASN A 378 -4.97 -20.81 25.47
N PRO A 379 -6.31 -20.72 25.42
CA PRO A 379 -7.18 -21.55 26.22
C PRO A 379 -7.08 -23.03 25.84
N ASP A 380 -7.52 -23.91 26.74
CA ASP A 380 -7.33 -25.36 26.56
C ASP A 380 -8.03 -25.94 25.34
N PHE A 381 -9.14 -25.32 24.90
CA PHE A 381 -9.82 -25.79 23.70
C PHE A 381 -9.01 -25.57 22.39
N CYS A 382 -7.92 -24.81 22.44
CA CYS A 382 -6.99 -24.62 21.32
C CYS A 382 -5.85 -25.65 21.31
N LYS A 383 -5.60 -26.30 22.43
CA LYS A 383 -4.41 -27.10 22.71
C LYS A 383 -4.63 -28.60 22.40
N LYS A 384 -3.55 -29.37 22.45
CA LYS A 384 -3.59 -30.82 22.32
C LYS A 384 -4.52 -31.46 23.37
N GLY A 385 -5.38 -32.34 22.94
CA GLY A 385 -6.39 -33.00 23.80
C GLY A 385 -7.78 -32.37 23.73
N SER A 386 -7.94 -31.22 23.03
CA SER A 386 -9.23 -30.64 22.75
C SER A 386 -10.07 -31.52 21.82
N ASP A 387 -11.40 -31.41 21.94
CA ASP A 387 -12.37 -32.01 21.01
C ASP A 387 -12.61 -31.19 19.74
N LEU A 388 -12.11 -29.93 19.67
CA LEU A 388 -12.17 -29.10 18.49
C LEU A 388 -11.34 -29.69 17.35
N GLU A 389 -11.93 -29.86 16.16
CA GLU A 389 -11.30 -30.55 15.04
C GLU A 389 -9.98 -29.93 14.62
N SER A 390 -9.92 -28.59 14.49
CA SER A 390 -8.68 -27.89 14.19
C SER A 390 -7.59 -28.15 15.23
N ALA A 391 -7.93 -28.23 16.52
CA ALA A 391 -6.97 -28.50 17.60
C ALA A 391 -6.52 -29.98 17.64
N LYS A 392 -7.38 -30.91 17.22
CA LYS A 392 -6.99 -32.32 17.05
C LYS A 392 -5.90 -32.49 15.99
N LEU A 393 -6.07 -31.77 14.86
CA LEU A 393 -5.15 -31.84 13.72
C LEU A 393 -3.92 -30.95 13.89
N PHE A 394 -4.11 -29.72 14.36
CA PHE A 394 -3.10 -28.66 14.41
C PHE A 394 -3.20 -27.90 15.74
N PRO A 395 -2.83 -28.49 16.89
CA PRO A 395 -2.95 -27.84 18.19
C PRO A 395 -2.06 -26.60 18.29
N LEU A 396 -2.58 -25.53 18.87
CA LEU A 396 -1.90 -24.26 19.04
C LEU A 396 -1.82 -23.86 20.52
N ALA A 397 -0.59 -23.77 21.05
CA ALA A 397 -0.35 -23.38 22.44
C ALA A 397 -0.48 -21.89 22.67
N THR A 398 -0.17 -21.07 21.65
CA THR A 398 -0.13 -19.61 21.75
C THR A 398 -0.72 -18.92 20.53
N SER A 399 -1.22 -17.67 20.74
CA SER A 399 -1.55 -16.74 19.65
C SER A 399 -1.27 -15.30 20.08
N GLY A 400 -0.58 -14.54 19.24
CA GLY A 400 -0.10 -13.19 19.59
C GLY A 400 -1.16 -12.08 19.50
N ARG A 401 -2.15 -12.23 18.63
CA ARG A 401 -3.32 -11.35 18.48
C ARG A 401 -4.56 -12.19 18.23
N GLN A 402 -5.70 -11.66 18.61
CA GLN A 402 -7.02 -12.25 18.44
C GLN A 402 -7.90 -11.26 17.64
N LEU A 403 -9.21 -11.22 17.89
CA LEU A 403 -10.17 -10.35 17.22
C LEU A 403 -10.97 -9.51 18.20
N ALA A 404 -11.40 -8.34 17.76
CA ALA A 404 -12.43 -7.56 18.40
C ALA A 404 -13.43 -7.04 17.36
N MET A 405 -14.69 -6.91 17.74
CA MET A 405 -15.74 -6.32 16.92
C MET A 405 -16.30 -5.11 17.67
N LEU A 406 -16.40 -3.98 16.98
CA LEU A 406 -17.08 -2.76 17.46
C LEU A 406 -18.40 -2.64 16.70
N ASP A 407 -19.49 -2.43 17.43
CA ASP A 407 -20.71 -1.89 16.85
C ASP A 407 -20.61 -0.35 16.84
N PRO A 408 -20.45 0.31 15.68
CA PRO A 408 -20.24 1.75 15.63
C PRO A 408 -21.46 2.55 16.10
N LYS A 409 -22.66 1.97 16.06
CA LYS A 409 -23.90 2.63 16.46
C LYS A 409 -24.02 2.76 17.99
N THR A 410 -23.51 1.77 18.71
CA THR A 410 -23.58 1.70 20.18
C THR A 410 -22.25 2.01 20.87
N GLY A 411 -21.14 1.99 20.13
CA GLY A 411 -19.78 2.12 20.68
C GLY A 411 -19.33 0.90 21.49
N LYS A 412 -20.04 -0.23 21.42
CA LYS A 412 -19.77 -1.43 22.23
C LYS A 412 -18.79 -2.37 21.52
N PHE A 413 -17.73 -2.75 22.24
CA PHE A 413 -16.82 -3.82 21.81
C PHE A 413 -17.27 -5.20 22.26
N THR A 414 -17.10 -6.18 21.36
CA THR A 414 -17.12 -7.60 21.64
C THR A 414 -15.73 -8.16 21.37
N LEU A 415 -15.09 -8.73 22.38
CA LEU A 415 -13.75 -9.31 22.27
C LEU A 415 -13.86 -10.81 22.00
N ILE A 416 -13.13 -11.32 21.01
CA ILE A 416 -13.23 -12.70 20.53
C ILE A 416 -11.89 -13.42 20.69
N ASN A 417 -11.89 -14.50 21.46
CA ASN A 417 -10.71 -15.27 21.76
C ASN A 417 -10.40 -16.30 20.66
N THR A 418 -9.52 -15.95 19.71
CA THR A 418 -9.07 -16.88 18.67
C THR A 418 -7.89 -17.71 19.12
N CYS A 419 -7.86 -18.97 18.65
CA CYS A 419 -6.75 -19.91 18.88
C CYS A 419 -5.54 -19.62 17.99
N PHE A 420 -5.79 -19.12 16.80
CA PHE A 420 -4.79 -18.76 15.79
C PHE A 420 -4.40 -17.28 15.92
N PRO A 421 -3.16 -16.91 15.61
CA PRO A 421 -2.77 -15.51 15.56
C PRO A 421 -3.44 -14.80 14.37
N THR A 422 -3.72 -13.51 14.53
CA THR A 422 -4.35 -12.68 13.50
C THR A 422 -3.45 -11.51 13.11
N HIS A 423 -3.49 -11.13 11.81
CA HIS A 423 -2.71 -10.00 11.29
C HIS A 423 -3.53 -9.18 10.28
N HIS A 424 -3.63 -9.59 9.02
CA HIS A 424 -4.65 -9.07 8.10
C HIS A 424 -5.90 -9.94 8.18
N LEU A 425 -7.04 -9.34 7.85
CA LEU A 425 -8.33 -10.01 7.80
C LEU A 425 -9.12 -9.55 6.57
N GLU A 426 -9.96 -10.46 6.03
CA GLU A 426 -10.83 -10.17 4.90
C GLU A 426 -12.05 -11.11 4.95
N PHE A 427 -13.22 -10.60 4.57
CA PHE A 427 -14.45 -11.38 4.55
C PHE A 427 -14.57 -12.20 3.26
N GLY A 428 -14.99 -13.46 3.40
CA GLY A 428 -15.34 -14.34 2.29
C GLY A 428 -16.68 -13.97 1.65
N TYR A 429 -16.93 -14.59 0.49
CA TYR A 429 -18.17 -14.39 -0.26
C TYR A 429 -19.19 -15.51 0.02
N ASP A 430 -19.02 -16.24 1.12
CA ASP A 430 -19.87 -17.36 1.51
C ASP A 430 -21.05 -16.93 2.39
N LYS A 431 -22.03 -17.83 2.55
CA LYS A 431 -23.26 -17.61 3.33
C LYS A 431 -23.03 -17.47 4.84
N ASN A 432 -21.84 -17.78 5.33
CA ASN A 432 -21.49 -17.73 6.76
C ASN A 432 -20.84 -16.39 7.13
N ASP A 433 -20.63 -15.52 6.16
CA ASP A 433 -19.87 -14.27 6.33
C ASP A 433 -18.52 -14.55 7.01
N THR A 434 -17.79 -15.54 6.43
CA THR A 434 -16.56 -16.06 7.04
C THR A 434 -15.46 -15.01 7.00
N LEU A 435 -14.94 -14.65 8.19
CA LEU A 435 -13.79 -13.79 8.33
C LEU A 435 -12.50 -14.62 8.29
N TRP A 436 -11.73 -14.47 7.22
CA TRP A 436 -10.43 -15.12 7.06
C TRP A 436 -9.32 -14.25 7.60
N THR A 437 -8.29 -14.86 8.21
CA THR A 437 -7.17 -14.13 8.78
C THR A 437 -5.83 -14.68 8.33
N SER A 438 -4.86 -13.78 8.17
CA SER A 438 -3.46 -14.17 8.06
C SER A 438 -2.80 -14.20 9.45
N ALA A 439 -1.71 -14.95 9.57
CA ALA A 439 -0.92 -15.02 10.81
C ALA A 439 0.16 -13.94 10.91
N GLY A 440 0.40 -13.19 9.82
CA GLY A 440 1.44 -12.14 9.76
C GLY A 440 2.88 -12.64 9.73
N GLY A 441 3.09 -13.95 9.61
CA GLY A 441 4.42 -14.57 9.60
C GLY A 441 4.42 -16.03 10.06
N PRO A 442 5.57 -16.65 10.20
CA PRO A 442 5.70 -18.11 10.42
C PRO A 442 5.33 -18.61 11.84
N GLN A 443 4.70 -17.78 12.67
CA GLN A 443 4.50 -18.10 14.09
C GLN A 443 3.63 -19.34 14.35
N ALA A 444 2.64 -19.63 13.50
CA ALA A 444 1.75 -20.76 13.67
C ALA A 444 1.66 -21.67 12.42
N ASN A 445 2.05 -21.17 11.24
CA ASN A 445 1.97 -21.89 9.96
C ASN A 445 0.56 -22.46 9.68
N VAL A 446 -0.46 -21.67 9.99
CA VAL A 446 -1.87 -21.98 9.77
C VAL A 446 -2.61 -20.79 9.15
N VAL A 447 -3.73 -21.08 8.53
CA VAL A 447 -4.75 -20.09 8.11
C VAL A 447 -5.94 -20.25 9.03
N GLY A 448 -6.37 -19.16 9.67
CA GLY A 448 -7.49 -19.14 10.60
C GLY A 448 -8.73 -18.47 10.02
N TRP A 449 -9.89 -18.83 10.54
CA TRP A 449 -11.17 -18.21 10.18
C TRP A 449 -12.14 -18.16 11.36
N LEU A 450 -13.09 -17.25 11.23
CA LEU A 450 -14.26 -17.16 12.10
C LEU A 450 -15.53 -17.17 11.26
N ASN A 451 -16.47 -18.07 11.54
CA ASN A 451 -17.84 -17.98 11.05
C ASN A 451 -18.56 -16.89 11.84
N THR A 452 -18.60 -15.69 11.32
CA THR A 452 -19.10 -14.52 12.05
C THR A 452 -20.60 -14.58 12.26
N LYS A 453 -21.35 -15.20 11.33
CA LYS A 453 -22.79 -15.43 11.48
C LYS A 453 -23.08 -16.34 12.67
N MET A 454 -22.44 -17.50 12.74
CA MET A 454 -22.58 -18.42 13.89
C MET A 454 -22.17 -17.73 15.20
N PHE A 455 -21.08 -16.96 15.19
CA PHE A 455 -20.64 -16.23 16.38
C PHE A 455 -21.67 -15.20 16.83
N ARG A 456 -22.24 -14.42 15.91
CA ARG A 456 -23.29 -13.43 16.24
C ARG A 456 -24.57 -14.10 16.79
N GLU A 457 -24.93 -15.28 16.29
CA GLU A 457 -26.11 -16.02 16.71
C GLU A 457 -25.94 -16.72 18.07
N THR A 458 -24.75 -17.22 18.37
CA THR A 458 -24.52 -18.12 19.51
C THR A 458 -23.62 -17.54 20.60
N GLY A 459 -22.74 -16.64 20.27
CA GLY A 459 -21.67 -16.17 21.16
C GLY A 459 -20.58 -17.22 21.45
N ASP A 460 -20.63 -18.38 20.79
CA ASP A 460 -19.74 -19.51 21.06
C ASP A 460 -18.43 -19.37 20.29
N GLU A 461 -17.40 -18.83 20.94
CA GLU A 461 -16.07 -18.63 20.38
C GLU A 461 -15.46 -19.94 19.86
N LYS A 462 -15.65 -21.05 20.59
CA LYS A 462 -15.07 -22.36 20.26
C LYS A 462 -15.65 -22.93 18.98
N LYS A 463 -16.97 -22.92 18.84
CA LYS A 463 -17.64 -23.51 17.67
C LYS A 463 -17.55 -22.67 16.42
N SER A 464 -17.42 -21.36 16.58
CA SER A 464 -17.45 -20.41 15.45
C SER A 464 -16.10 -20.28 14.74
N GLN A 465 -15.02 -20.83 15.25
CA GLN A 465 -13.67 -20.67 14.71
C GLN A 465 -13.05 -21.99 14.27
N GLY A 466 -12.08 -21.87 13.39
CA GLY A 466 -11.23 -22.98 12.98
C GLY A 466 -9.93 -22.48 12.34
N TRP A 467 -9.02 -23.40 12.12
CA TRP A 467 -7.77 -23.16 11.42
C TRP A 467 -7.25 -24.44 10.78
N THR A 468 -6.41 -24.31 9.78
CA THR A 468 -5.78 -25.44 9.09
C THR A 468 -4.34 -25.12 8.71
N ALA A 469 -3.48 -26.13 8.67
CA ALA A 469 -2.18 -26.02 8.03
C ALA A 469 -2.32 -26.01 6.51
N LEU A 470 -1.28 -25.54 5.82
CA LEU A 470 -1.21 -25.52 4.37
C LEU A 470 -0.62 -26.85 3.86
N ILE A 471 -1.46 -27.66 3.25
CA ILE A 471 -1.13 -29.00 2.73
C ILE A 471 -1.30 -28.99 1.21
N VAL A 472 -0.20 -29.17 0.49
CA VAL A 472 -0.14 -29.15 -0.97
C VAL A 472 -0.45 -30.54 -1.53
N ASP A 473 -1.23 -30.58 -2.61
CA ASP A 473 -1.63 -31.81 -3.31
C ASP A 473 -0.50 -32.35 -4.21
N THR A 474 0.58 -32.82 -3.57
CA THR A 474 1.75 -33.37 -4.28
C THR A 474 1.54 -34.79 -4.82
N ASN A 475 0.48 -35.49 -4.41
CA ASN A 475 0.12 -36.81 -4.95
C ASN A 475 -0.91 -36.73 -6.11
N GLY A 476 -1.42 -35.53 -6.41
CA GLY A 476 -2.29 -35.29 -7.57
C GLY A 476 -3.69 -35.87 -7.50
N LYS A 477 -4.20 -36.18 -6.30
CA LYS A 477 -5.53 -36.83 -6.13
C LYS A 477 -6.69 -35.83 -6.07
N GLY A 478 -6.42 -34.54 -5.94
CA GLY A 478 -7.43 -33.48 -5.93
C GLY A 478 -8.35 -33.45 -4.69
N LYS A 479 -8.02 -34.22 -3.66
CA LYS A 479 -8.77 -34.27 -2.40
C LYS A 479 -7.82 -34.44 -1.22
N ARG A 480 -8.19 -33.84 -0.08
CA ARG A 480 -7.40 -33.95 1.16
C ARG A 480 -7.39 -35.38 1.67
N GLU A 481 -6.20 -35.89 1.97
CA GLU A 481 -5.97 -37.20 2.59
C GLU A 481 -5.42 -37.02 4.02
N GLY A 482 -5.55 -38.08 4.84
CA GLY A 482 -5.07 -38.05 6.24
C GLY A 482 -3.56 -38.04 6.37
N GLU A 483 -2.85 -38.62 5.39
CA GLU A 483 -1.38 -38.75 5.42
C GLU A 483 -0.69 -37.69 4.54
N TYR A 484 0.36 -37.09 5.09
CA TYR A 484 1.20 -36.13 4.39
C TYR A 484 2.62 -36.17 4.96
N THR A 485 3.60 -35.70 4.19
CA THR A 485 4.96 -35.50 4.68
C THR A 485 5.07 -34.09 5.33
N GLU A 486 5.90 -34.02 6.37
CA GLU A 486 6.16 -32.76 7.09
C GLU A 486 7.13 -31.86 6.30
N PRO A 487 7.18 -30.54 6.56
CA PRO A 487 7.97 -29.58 5.77
C PRO A 487 9.47 -29.87 5.70
N ASN A 488 10.03 -30.54 6.70
CA ASN A 488 11.44 -30.92 6.77
C ASN A 488 11.76 -32.27 6.11
N GLN A 489 10.75 -32.92 5.52
CA GLN A 489 10.89 -34.17 4.82
C GLN A 489 10.86 -33.94 3.29
N PRO A 490 11.51 -34.79 2.50
CA PRO A 490 11.37 -34.79 1.06
C PRO A 490 9.91 -34.97 0.62
N VAL A 491 9.54 -34.37 -0.51
CA VAL A 491 8.23 -34.61 -1.13
C VAL A 491 8.14 -36.08 -1.56
N ASP A 492 7.12 -36.78 -1.06
CA ASP A 492 6.77 -38.12 -1.48
C ASP A 492 5.64 -38.06 -2.52
N PRO A 493 5.84 -38.52 -3.76
CA PRO A 493 4.83 -38.46 -4.80
C PRO A 493 3.58 -39.29 -4.53
N THR A 494 3.59 -40.14 -3.53
CA THR A 494 2.42 -40.95 -3.09
C THR A 494 1.61 -40.27 -2.00
N LYS A 495 2.13 -39.19 -1.39
CA LYS A 495 1.54 -38.45 -0.27
C LYS A 495 1.39 -36.97 -0.59
N GLN A 496 0.56 -36.30 0.17
CA GLN A 496 0.50 -34.85 0.21
C GLN A 496 1.68 -34.28 1.00
N HIS A 497 1.95 -32.98 0.87
CA HIS A 497 3.07 -32.35 1.55
C HIS A 497 2.63 -31.11 2.31
N ARG A 498 2.89 -31.06 3.62
CA ARG A 498 2.70 -29.85 4.42
C ARG A 498 3.84 -28.88 4.12
N ILE A 499 3.50 -27.59 3.90
CA ILE A 499 4.51 -26.55 3.72
C ILE A 499 4.66 -25.70 4.98
N ASN A 500 5.89 -25.22 5.21
CA ASN A 500 6.21 -24.30 6.31
C ASN A 500 5.99 -22.87 5.84
N ALA A 501 4.74 -22.46 5.68
CA ALA A 501 4.36 -21.14 5.24
C ALA A 501 3.12 -20.65 6.00
N ALA A 502 2.98 -19.33 6.07
CA ALA A 502 1.79 -18.64 6.56
C ALA A 502 1.45 -17.47 5.64
N PHE A 503 0.21 -17.10 5.59
CA PHE A 503 -0.22 -15.92 4.86
C PHE A 503 0.27 -14.65 5.56
N TYR A 504 0.83 -13.73 4.79
CA TYR A 504 1.02 -12.34 5.21
C TYR A 504 -0.21 -11.50 4.82
N GLY A 505 -0.47 -11.31 3.54
CA GLY A 505 -1.76 -10.83 3.06
C GLY A 505 -2.75 -12.01 2.97
N VAL A 506 -4.04 -11.69 3.04
CA VAL A 506 -5.13 -12.66 2.84
C VAL A 506 -6.22 -12.02 1.99
N SER A 507 -6.73 -12.76 1.01
CA SER A 507 -7.86 -12.30 0.18
C SER A 507 -8.68 -13.49 -0.31
N PRO A 508 -9.94 -13.61 0.10
CA PRO A 508 -10.89 -14.55 -0.50
C PRO A 508 -11.20 -14.17 -1.95
N SER A 509 -11.32 -15.16 -2.81
CA SER A 509 -11.62 -14.99 -4.22
C SER A 509 -13.12 -14.86 -4.45
N PRO A 510 -13.60 -13.78 -5.12
CA PRO A 510 -15.00 -13.66 -5.50
C PRO A 510 -15.41 -14.67 -6.58
N ALA A 511 -14.44 -15.24 -7.32
CA ALA A 511 -14.70 -16.14 -8.43
C ALA A 511 -15.03 -17.57 -7.99
N ASP A 512 -14.38 -18.08 -6.90
CA ASP A 512 -14.48 -19.50 -6.51
C ASP A 512 -14.47 -19.74 -5.00
N ASN A 513 -14.51 -18.70 -4.17
CA ASN A 513 -14.40 -18.74 -2.70
C ASN A 513 -13.10 -19.39 -2.17
N SER A 514 -12.10 -19.62 -2.99
CA SER A 514 -10.77 -19.98 -2.50
C SER A 514 -10.16 -18.81 -1.74
N VAL A 515 -9.24 -19.10 -0.84
CA VAL A 515 -8.56 -18.08 -0.03
C VAL A 515 -7.11 -18.00 -0.46
N TRP A 516 -6.68 -16.82 -0.84
CA TRP A 516 -5.33 -16.58 -1.30
C TRP A 516 -4.53 -15.79 -0.28
N GLY A 517 -3.24 -16.04 -0.25
CA GLY A 517 -2.30 -15.29 0.57
C GLY A 517 -0.94 -15.18 -0.07
N SER A 518 -0.24 -14.09 0.24
CA SER A 518 1.17 -13.90 -0.05
C SER A 518 2.01 -14.38 1.12
N THR A 519 3.26 -14.77 0.86
CA THR A 519 4.23 -15.07 1.92
C THR A 519 5.25 -13.93 2.02
N LEU A 520 5.67 -13.60 3.25
CA LEU A 520 6.86 -12.78 3.43
C LEU A 520 8.13 -13.59 3.16
N GLY A 521 9.20 -12.88 2.82
CA GLY A 521 10.52 -13.45 2.62
C GLY A 521 10.87 -13.64 1.16
N TYR A 522 12.09 -14.09 0.94
CA TYR A 522 12.71 -14.21 -0.38
C TYR A 522 12.83 -15.70 -0.80
N PRO A 523 12.48 -16.09 -2.03
CA PRO A 523 11.89 -15.26 -3.12
C PRO A 523 10.41 -14.93 -2.91
N GLY A 524 9.72 -15.64 -1.99
CA GLY A 524 8.31 -15.48 -1.71
C GLY A 524 7.38 -16.17 -2.71
N SER A 525 6.14 -16.38 -2.29
CA SER A 525 5.15 -17.15 -3.06
C SER A 525 3.76 -16.57 -2.87
N MET A 526 2.88 -16.86 -3.82
CA MET A 526 1.42 -16.81 -3.63
C MET A 526 0.93 -18.22 -3.30
N ILE A 527 0.01 -18.31 -2.36
CA ILE A 527 -0.58 -19.58 -1.94
C ILE A 527 -2.09 -19.48 -2.07
N ARG A 528 -2.70 -20.47 -2.71
CA ARG A 528 -4.15 -20.68 -2.77
C ARG A 528 -4.52 -21.76 -1.75
N LEU A 529 -5.57 -21.52 -0.99
CA LEU A 529 -6.22 -22.50 -0.13
C LEU A 529 -7.63 -22.74 -0.66
N ASP A 530 -7.93 -23.96 -1.07
CA ASP A 530 -9.29 -24.43 -1.28
C ASP A 530 -9.78 -25.00 0.05
N PRO A 531 -10.76 -24.36 0.72
CA PRO A 531 -11.19 -24.82 2.04
C PRO A 531 -11.93 -26.16 2.00
N GLY A 532 -12.59 -26.48 0.89
CA GLY A 532 -13.49 -27.61 0.82
C GLY A 532 -14.71 -27.48 1.74
N ALA A 533 -15.37 -28.59 2.04
CA ALA A 533 -16.61 -28.59 2.83
C ALA A 533 -16.40 -28.47 4.34
N ASN A 534 -15.25 -28.93 4.84
CA ASN A 534 -14.87 -28.88 6.26
C ASN A 534 -13.37 -28.53 6.37
N PRO A 535 -13.00 -27.26 6.39
CA PRO A 535 -11.65 -26.79 6.19
C PRO A 535 -10.54 -27.45 7.01
N PRO A 536 -10.70 -27.83 8.29
CA PRO A 536 -9.63 -28.49 9.02
C PRO A 536 -9.17 -29.81 8.39
N SER A 537 -10.09 -30.56 7.79
CA SER A 537 -9.84 -31.90 7.23
C SER A 537 -9.96 -31.99 5.71
N THR A 538 -10.53 -30.98 5.04
CA THR A 538 -10.74 -31.00 3.58
C THR A 538 -9.87 -30.02 2.81
N ALA A 539 -9.30 -29.02 3.48
CA ALA A 539 -8.56 -27.95 2.81
C ALA A 539 -7.29 -28.46 2.11
N LEU A 540 -7.10 -28.01 0.86
CA LEU A 540 -5.90 -28.23 0.05
C LEU A 540 -5.27 -26.90 -0.35
N ALA A 541 -3.95 -26.85 -0.32
CA ALA A 541 -3.18 -25.70 -0.75
C ALA A 541 -2.50 -25.91 -2.11
N GLU A 542 -2.25 -24.82 -2.80
CA GLU A 542 -1.38 -24.71 -3.97
C GLU A 542 -0.37 -23.60 -3.67
N ILE A 543 0.87 -23.75 -4.14
CA ILE A 543 1.92 -22.76 -3.93
C ILE A 543 2.56 -22.37 -5.25
N TYR A 544 2.81 -21.08 -5.46
CA TYR A 544 3.34 -20.50 -6.69
C TYR A 544 4.43 -19.47 -6.38
N ASP A 545 5.68 -19.87 -6.58
CA ASP A 545 6.84 -19.01 -6.34
C ASP A 545 6.88 -17.86 -7.33
N VAL A 546 7.25 -16.69 -6.84
CA VAL A 546 7.46 -15.51 -7.69
C VAL A 546 8.69 -15.75 -8.58
N PRO A 547 8.56 -15.71 -9.92
CA PRO A 547 9.70 -15.95 -10.82
C PRO A 547 10.60 -14.71 -10.92
N ALA A 548 11.90 -14.93 -11.09
CA ALA A 548 12.84 -13.85 -11.38
C ALA A 548 12.43 -13.08 -12.66
N PRO A 549 12.62 -11.74 -12.73
CA PRO A 549 13.34 -10.90 -11.76
C PRO A 549 12.49 -10.45 -10.55
N GLY A 550 11.22 -10.89 -10.45
CA GLY A 550 10.36 -10.60 -9.31
C GLY A 550 10.80 -11.34 -8.05
N TYR A 551 10.48 -10.77 -6.86
CA TYR A 551 10.64 -11.42 -5.57
C TYR A 551 9.85 -10.71 -4.46
N SER A 552 9.60 -11.44 -3.38
CA SER A 552 9.03 -10.98 -2.11
C SER A 552 7.71 -10.22 -2.29
N PRO A 553 6.60 -10.95 -2.52
CA PRO A 553 5.26 -10.40 -2.57
C PRO A 553 4.85 -9.92 -1.18
N ARG A 554 4.01 -8.85 -1.15
CA ARG A 554 3.51 -8.32 0.11
C ARG A 554 1.99 -8.43 0.21
N VAL A 555 1.29 -7.37 0.59
CA VAL A 555 -0.18 -7.41 0.64
C VAL A 555 -0.74 -7.53 -0.77
N MET A 556 -1.66 -8.47 -0.94
CA MET A 556 -2.26 -8.82 -2.22
C MET A 556 -3.77 -8.65 -2.19
N ASN A 557 -4.37 -8.57 -3.36
CA ASN A 557 -5.82 -8.64 -3.54
C ASN A 557 -6.17 -9.39 -4.84
N ILE A 558 -7.44 -9.65 -5.08
CA ILE A 558 -7.93 -10.46 -6.21
C ILE A 558 -8.95 -9.65 -6.99
N ASP A 559 -8.92 -9.73 -8.33
CA ASP A 559 -9.95 -9.15 -9.18
C ASP A 559 -11.18 -10.05 -9.31
N GLY A 560 -12.25 -9.53 -9.94
CA GLY A 560 -13.50 -10.25 -10.16
C GLY A 560 -13.35 -11.50 -11.03
N GLN A 561 -12.23 -11.67 -11.72
CA GLN A 561 -11.92 -12.82 -12.59
C GLN A 561 -11.05 -13.88 -11.88
N GLY A 562 -10.67 -13.65 -10.64
CA GLY A 562 -9.82 -14.54 -9.85
C GLY A 562 -8.31 -14.41 -10.17
N VAL A 563 -7.88 -13.33 -10.82
CA VAL A 563 -6.46 -13.01 -10.96
C VAL A 563 -5.98 -12.32 -9.69
N THR A 564 -4.88 -12.80 -9.13
CA THR A 564 -4.28 -12.16 -7.95
C THR A 564 -3.30 -11.07 -8.34
N TRP A 565 -3.24 -10.01 -7.56
CA TRP A 565 -2.38 -8.85 -7.75
C TRP A 565 -1.61 -8.56 -6.47
N THR A 566 -0.31 -8.31 -6.59
CA THR A 566 0.56 -8.05 -5.43
C THR A 566 1.73 -7.13 -5.78
N SER A 567 2.11 -6.31 -4.82
CA SER A 567 3.36 -5.53 -4.88
C SER A 567 4.56 -6.43 -4.56
N LEU A 568 5.64 -6.28 -5.32
CA LEU A 568 6.88 -7.02 -5.15
C LEU A 568 8.02 -6.10 -4.68
N ALA A 569 8.90 -6.62 -3.82
CA ALA A 569 10.10 -5.92 -3.39
C ALA A 569 11.10 -5.65 -4.53
N SER A 570 10.96 -6.33 -5.65
CA SER A 570 11.74 -6.07 -6.88
C SER A 570 11.37 -4.78 -7.62
N GLY A 571 10.44 -3.97 -7.10
CA GLY A 571 9.98 -2.73 -7.74
C GLY A 571 8.98 -2.98 -8.87
N HIS A 572 8.13 -3.98 -8.72
CA HIS A 572 7.09 -4.36 -9.68
C HIS A 572 5.74 -4.51 -8.99
N LEU A 573 4.67 -4.21 -9.74
CA LEU A 573 3.37 -4.83 -9.53
C LEU A 573 3.35 -6.16 -10.27
N ALA A 574 2.82 -7.21 -9.66
CA ALA A 574 2.68 -8.51 -10.31
C ALA A 574 1.22 -8.95 -10.34
N SER A 575 0.83 -9.61 -11.43
CA SER A 575 -0.39 -10.42 -11.49
C SER A 575 -0.04 -11.89 -11.62
N PHE A 576 -0.90 -12.75 -11.04
CA PHE A 576 -0.84 -14.19 -11.24
C PHE A 576 -2.21 -14.73 -11.62
N ASP A 577 -2.29 -15.34 -12.80
CA ASP A 577 -3.48 -15.98 -13.35
C ASP A 577 -3.30 -17.51 -13.36
N ARG A 578 -3.91 -18.18 -12.37
CA ARG A 578 -3.87 -19.63 -12.19
C ARG A 578 -4.36 -20.41 -13.40
N ARG A 579 -5.26 -19.82 -14.20
CA ARG A 579 -5.83 -20.48 -15.41
C ARG A 579 -4.81 -20.73 -16.50
N LYS A 580 -3.66 -20.05 -16.47
CA LYS A 580 -2.55 -20.22 -17.41
C LYS A 580 -1.63 -21.39 -17.03
N CYS A 581 -1.73 -21.91 -15.80
CA CYS A 581 -0.88 -23.01 -15.33
C CYS A 581 -1.19 -24.31 -16.07
N LYS A 582 -0.14 -24.97 -16.53
CA LYS A 582 -0.25 -26.30 -17.17
C LYS A 582 -0.32 -27.42 -16.17
N VAL A 583 0.22 -27.22 -14.97
CA VAL A 583 0.25 -28.15 -13.86
C VAL A 583 -0.33 -27.42 -12.65
N LEU A 584 -1.25 -28.06 -11.92
CA LEU A 584 -1.86 -27.48 -10.71
C LEU A 584 -1.60 -28.33 -9.46
N ASN A 585 -1.31 -29.61 -9.65
CA ASN A 585 -1.08 -30.56 -8.56
C ASN A 585 -0.05 -31.63 -8.98
N GLY A 586 0.24 -32.57 -8.10
CA GLY A 586 1.23 -33.63 -8.32
C GLY A 586 2.62 -33.28 -7.84
N PRO A 587 3.60 -34.20 -7.99
CA PRO A 587 4.90 -34.13 -7.33
C PRO A 587 5.78 -32.96 -7.75
N THR A 588 5.48 -32.33 -8.89
CA THR A 588 6.22 -31.15 -9.40
C THR A 588 5.56 -29.83 -8.99
N ALA A 589 4.36 -29.87 -8.42
CA ALA A 589 3.59 -28.66 -8.01
C ALA A 589 4.06 -28.11 -6.65
N THR A 590 5.34 -27.76 -6.56
CA THR A 590 6.04 -27.37 -5.32
C THR A 590 6.52 -25.91 -5.32
N GLY A 591 5.91 -25.05 -6.15
CA GLY A 591 6.16 -23.60 -6.25
C GLY A 591 6.60 -23.14 -7.64
N LYS A 592 7.60 -23.73 -8.25
CA LYS A 592 8.20 -23.27 -9.51
C LYS A 592 7.51 -23.79 -10.79
N HIS A 593 6.39 -24.46 -10.67
CA HIS A 593 5.75 -25.22 -11.75
C HIS A 593 4.86 -24.38 -12.68
N CYS A 594 4.59 -23.10 -12.35
CA CYS A 594 3.73 -22.23 -13.17
C CYS A 594 4.31 -20.82 -13.34
N PRO A 595 5.48 -20.64 -13.97
CA PRO A 595 6.00 -19.30 -14.25
C PRO A 595 5.14 -18.54 -15.27
N GLU A 596 4.43 -19.25 -16.15
CA GLU A 596 3.55 -18.67 -17.18
C GLU A 596 2.30 -17.97 -16.61
N GLY A 597 1.95 -18.24 -15.37
CA GLY A 597 0.85 -17.55 -14.66
C GLY A 597 1.19 -16.10 -14.33
N TRP A 598 2.46 -15.76 -14.25
CA TRP A 598 2.93 -14.46 -13.77
C TRP A 598 3.08 -13.43 -14.88
N THR A 599 2.76 -12.18 -14.55
CA THR A 599 3.09 -10.99 -15.36
C THR A 599 3.60 -9.90 -14.43
N LEU A 600 4.75 -9.30 -14.77
CA LEU A 600 5.41 -8.28 -13.98
C LEU A 600 5.31 -6.93 -14.69
N TYR A 601 4.92 -5.89 -13.96
CA TYR A 601 4.78 -4.51 -14.41
C TYR A 601 5.74 -3.62 -13.60
N PRO A 602 6.84 -3.11 -14.20
CA PRO A 602 7.76 -2.22 -13.50
C PRO A 602 7.02 -0.97 -12.99
N TYR A 603 7.20 -0.64 -11.71
CA TYR A 603 6.65 0.60 -11.16
C TYR A 603 7.28 1.84 -11.79
N PRO A 604 6.56 2.97 -11.86
CA PRO A 604 7.13 4.24 -12.28
C PRO A 604 8.21 4.72 -11.29
N GLY A 605 9.13 5.54 -11.81
CA GLY A 605 10.25 6.09 -11.05
C GLY A 605 11.61 5.49 -11.43
N PRO A 606 12.71 6.08 -10.96
CA PRO A 606 14.06 5.59 -11.24
C PRO A 606 14.36 4.28 -10.48
N GLN A 607 15.21 3.45 -11.08
CA GLN A 607 15.84 2.31 -10.42
C GLN A 607 17.11 2.77 -9.70
N PHE A 608 17.60 2.04 -8.73
CA PHE A 608 18.91 2.25 -8.13
C PHE A 608 20.00 2.29 -9.21
N SER A 609 20.90 3.27 -9.13
CA SER A 609 21.83 3.63 -10.21
C SER A 609 22.75 2.50 -10.65
N ASN A 610 23.01 1.53 -9.77
CA ASN A 610 23.89 0.39 -10.05
C ASN A 610 23.14 -0.94 -10.25
N LEU A 611 21.81 -0.91 -10.37
CA LEU A 611 21.02 -2.07 -10.75
C LEU A 611 20.64 -2.01 -12.23
N THR A 612 20.78 -3.14 -12.91
CA THR A 612 20.51 -3.28 -14.35
C THR A 612 19.19 -4.01 -14.64
N GLU A 613 18.63 -4.71 -13.65
CA GLU A 613 17.37 -5.41 -13.80
C GLU A 613 16.21 -4.42 -13.97
N PRO A 614 15.20 -4.79 -14.80
CA PRO A 614 13.94 -4.04 -14.85
C PRO A 614 13.32 -3.86 -13.45
N GLY A 615 12.60 -2.76 -13.25
CA GLY A 615 11.98 -2.38 -12.00
C GLY A 615 12.30 -0.94 -11.65
N SER A 616 11.87 -0.50 -10.48
CA SER A 616 12.21 0.81 -9.93
C SER A 616 12.64 0.69 -8.46
N ALA A 617 13.09 1.79 -7.86
CA ALA A 617 13.34 1.85 -6.42
C ALA A 617 12.03 1.91 -5.59
N GLU A 618 10.87 1.95 -6.23
CA GLU A 618 9.56 1.88 -5.54
C GLU A 618 9.46 0.62 -4.66
N ALA A 619 8.88 0.80 -3.47
CA ALA A 619 8.64 -0.26 -2.51
C ALA A 619 7.21 -0.14 -1.94
N SER A 620 6.23 -0.43 -2.80
CA SER A 620 4.81 -0.41 -2.43
C SER A 620 4.50 -1.45 -1.36
N TYR A 621 3.70 -1.08 -0.37
CA TYR A 621 3.33 -1.97 0.73
C TYR A 621 2.17 -2.89 0.36
N ALA A 622 1.09 -2.34 -0.20
CA ALA A 622 -0.13 -3.06 -0.51
C ALA A 622 -0.59 -2.84 -1.94
N THR A 623 -1.26 -3.85 -2.46
CA THR A 623 -2.09 -3.77 -3.66
C THR A 623 -3.54 -4.09 -3.27
N TRP A 624 -4.46 -3.27 -3.71
CA TRP A 624 -5.90 -3.45 -3.65
C TRP A 624 -6.47 -3.38 -5.07
N VAL A 625 -7.58 -4.08 -5.33
CA VAL A 625 -8.22 -4.08 -6.64
C VAL A 625 -9.56 -3.37 -6.54
N ASP A 626 -9.76 -2.34 -7.35
CA ASP A 626 -11.04 -1.63 -7.48
C ASP A 626 -12.03 -2.44 -8.31
N GLN A 627 -12.67 -3.44 -7.68
CA GLN A 627 -13.65 -4.31 -8.33
C GLN A 627 -14.93 -3.57 -8.74
N HIS A 628 -15.21 -2.41 -8.14
CA HIS A 628 -16.48 -1.70 -8.23
C HIS A 628 -16.43 -0.38 -9.00
N ASP A 629 -15.26 -0.05 -9.59
CA ASP A 629 -15.05 1.24 -10.29
C ASP A 629 -15.30 2.45 -9.36
N THR A 630 -14.84 2.36 -8.13
CA THR A 630 -15.01 3.42 -7.13
C THR A 630 -14.19 4.67 -7.45
N LEU A 631 -13.10 4.51 -8.20
CA LEU A 631 -12.27 5.63 -8.64
C LEU A 631 -12.70 6.19 -10.02
N GLY A 632 -13.47 5.45 -10.81
CA GLY A 632 -13.85 5.88 -12.17
C GLY A 632 -12.80 5.60 -13.25
N LEU A 633 -11.85 4.70 -12.98
CA LEU A 633 -10.83 4.26 -13.95
C LEU A 633 -11.16 2.90 -14.59
N GLY A 634 -12.28 2.29 -14.22
CA GLY A 634 -12.73 0.98 -14.66
C GLY A 634 -12.83 -0.02 -13.51
N LYS A 635 -13.52 -1.13 -13.77
CA LYS A 635 -13.61 -2.26 -12.83
C LYS A 635 -12.33 -3.09 -12.88
N ASP A 636 -12.04 -3.75 -11.77
CA ASP A 636 -10.91 -4.67 -11.63
C ASP A 636 -9.53 -3.97 -11.86
N VAL A 637 -9.43 -2.68 -11.53
CA VAL A 637 -8.18 -1.92 -11.63
C VAL A 637 -7.32 -2.17 -10.39
N PRO A 638 -6.13 -2.79 -10.53
CA PRO A 638 -5.22 -2.95 -9.41
C PRO A 638 -4.52 -1.62 -9.09
N ILE A 639 -4.48 -1.27 -7.81
CA ILE A 639 -3.92 -0.02 -7.29
C ILE A 639 -2.95 -0.35 -6.17
N SER A 640 -1.73 0.16 -6.27
CA SER A 640 -0.67 -0.01 -5.26
C SER A 640 -0.44 1.27 -4.46
N THR A 641 0.07 1.13 -3.25
CA THR A 641 0.27 2.27 -2.33
C THR A 641 1.39 3.22 -2.73
N GLY A 642 2.24 2.90 -3.70
CA GLY A 642 3.23 3.79 -4.30
C GLY A 642 4.04 4.62 -3.28
N ASN A 643 4.51 3.99 -2.22
CA ASN A 643 5.01 4.66 -1.02
C ASN A 643 6.24 5.53 -1.26
N GLU A 644 7.14 5.11 -2.14
CA GLU A 644 8.31 5.92 -2.49
C GLU A 644 7.99 6.94 -3.60
N ASN A 645 6.87 6.76 -4.31
CA ASN A 645 6.38 7.71 -5.32
C ASN A 645 5.51 8.84 -4.75
N ASP A 646 5.21 8.86 -3.45
CA ASP A 646 4.24 9.80 -2.84
C ASP A 646 2.89 9.79 -3.58
N ALA A 647 2.35 8.62 -3.89
CA ALA A 647 1.19 8.46 -4.77
C ALA A 647 0.46 7.14 -4.52
N LEU A 648 -0.78 7.01 -5.02
CA LEU A 648 -1.33 5.71 -5.40
C LEU A 648 -1.00 5.44 -6.87
N LEU A 649 -0.73 4.18 -7.22
CA LEU A 649 -0.32 3.75 -8.55
C LEU A 649 -1.36 2.79 -9.11
N ALA A 650 -2.26 3.30 -9.96
CA ALA A 650 -3.30 2.50 -10.61
C ALA A 650 -2.81 1.96 -11.96
N LEU A 651 -2.93 0.67 -12.20
CA LEU A 651 -2.57 0.05 -13.49
C LEU A 651 -3.81 -0.05 -14.39
N VAL A 652 -3.92 0.86 -15.35
CA VAL A 652 -5.03 0.95 -16.29
C VAL A 652 -4.55 0.56 -17.70
N ASN A 653 -5.12 -0.50 -18.28
CA ASN A 653 -4.74 -0.98 -19.61
C ASN A 653 -3.21 -1.17 -19.79
N GLY A 654 -2.54 -1.72 -18.76
CA GLY A 654 -1.10 -1.99 -18.78
C GLY A 654 -0.21 -0.76 -18.61
N LYS A 655 -0.76 0.41 -18.27
CA LYS A 655 -0.02 1.65 -17.99
C LYS A 655 -0.38 2.19 -16.61
N PHE A 656 0.61 2.68 -15.89
CA PHE A 656 0.37 3.31 -14.60
C PHE A 656 -0.20 4.72 -14.76
N VAL A 657 -1.23 5.00 -13.97
CA VAL A 657 -1.77 6.34 -13.68
C VAL A 657 -1.30 6.67 -12.26
N THR A 658 -0.54 7.76 -12.12
CA THR A 658 0.07 8.16 -10.85
C THR A 658 -0.81 9.19 -10.14
N LEU A 659 -1.47 8.79 -9.06
CA LEU A 659 -2.35 9.64 -8.27
C LEU A 659 -1.53 10.29 -7.15
N ARG A 660 -0.86 11.37 -7.46
CA ARG A 660 0.16 11.98 -6.60
C ARG A 660 -0.44 12.79 -5.46
N VAL A 661 0.18 12.69 -4.27
CA VAL A 661 -0.15 13.49 -3.09
C VAL A 661 1.00 14.49 -2.85
N PRO A 662 0.88 15.72 -3.35
CA PRO A 662 1.95 16.71 -3.25
C PRO A 662 2.07 17.33 -1.84
N TYR A 663 1.06 17.13 -0.97
CA TYR A 663 1.00 17.69 0.37
C TYR A 663 0.26 16.77 1.36
N PRO A 664 0.79 16.53 2.55
CA PRO A 664 2.19 16.81 2.89
C PRO A 664 3.14 15.89 2.11
N GLN A 665 4.36 16.33 1.85
CA GLN A 665 5.41 15.45 1.33
C GLN A 665 5.63 14.29 2.31
N SER A 666 6.01 13.13 1.78
CA SER A 666 6.11 11.84 2.50
C SER A 666 4.74 11.16 2.68
N PHE A 667 4.01 11.03 1.59
CA PHE A 667 2.82 10.16 1.58
C PHE A 667 3.24 8.70 1.69
N TYR A 668 2.79 8.04 2.77
CA TYR A 668 3.09 6.64 3.05
C TYR A 668 1.83 5.95 3.55
N ALA A 669 1.29 5.02 2.75
CA ALA A 669 0.06 4.29 3.01
C ALA A 669 0.31 2.78 3.10
N LYS A 670 -0.54 2.03 3.80
CA LYS A 670 -0.43 0.58 3.94
C LYS A 670 -1.66 -0.18 3.51
N GLY A 671 -2.80 0.48 3.44
CA GLY A 671 -4.04 -0.09 2.94
C GLY A 671 -4.91 0.98 2.32
N MET A 672 -5.92 0.55 1.60
CA MET A 672 -6.92 1.41 0.98
C MET A 672 -8.19 0.62 0.71
N ASP A 673 -9.29 1.33 0.55
CA ASP A 673 -10.55 0.79 0.08
C ASP A 673 -11.34 1.85 -0.69
N GLY A 674 -12.23 1.39 -1.57
CA GLY A 674 -13.07 2.27 -2.37
C GLY A 674 -14.50 2.30 -1.82
N ARG A 675 -15.09 3.50 -1.73
CA ARG A 675 -16.46 3.71 -1.24
C ARG A 675 -17.30 4.52 -2.23
N ILE A 676 -18.58 4.17 -2.30
CA ILE A 676 -19.60 4.89 -3.06
C ILE A 676 -20.59 5.49 -2.07
N ASP A 677 -20.48 6.79 -1.88
CA ASP A 677 -21.32 7.57 -0.97
C ASP A 677 -22.65 7.98 -1.63
N ASP A 678 -22.64 8.24 -2.94
CA ASP A 678 -23.82 8.51 -3.75
C ASP A 678 -23.68 7.89 -5.16
N PRO A 679 -24.37 6.79 -5.47
CA PRO A 679 -24.33 6.17 -6.80
C PRO A 679 -24.74 7.11 -7.96
N ASN A 680 -25.51 8.15 -7.68
CA ASN A 680 -25.95 9.13 -8.66
C ASN A 680 -25.11 10.41 -8.69
N GLY A 681 -24.17 10.57 -7.74
CA GLY A 681 -23.32 11.74 -7.56
C GLY A 681 -22.16 11.83 -8.56
N GLY A 682 -22.09 10.92 -9.53
CA GLY A 682 -20.96 10.84 -10.47
C GLY A 682 -19.63 10.67 -9.75
N TRP A 683 -18.60 11.37 -10.18
CA TRP A 683 -17.28 11.32 -9.59
C TRP A 683 -17.25 11.85 -8.14
N LYS A 684 -18.14 12.80 -7.79
CA LYS A 684 -18.23 13.35 -6.42
C LYS A 684 -18.77 12.34 -5.40
N GLY A 685 -19.64 11.43 -5.85
CA GLY A 685 -20.28 10.43 -5.00
C GLY A 685 -19.41 9.20 -4.72
N ARG A 686 -18.15 9.17 -5.15
CA ARG A 686 -17.27 7.99 -4.99
C ARG A 686 -15.80 8.36 -4.89
N GLY A 687 -15.00 7.46 -4.35
CA GLY A 687 -13.56 7.64 -4.27
C GLY A 687 -12.86 6.56 -3.45
N ILE A 688 -11.55 6.67 -3.37
CA ILE A 688 -10.69 5.78 -2.58
C ILE A 688 -10.30 6.49 -1.29
N TRP A 689 -10.41 5.77 -0.20
CA TRP A 689 -9.97 6.19 1.12
C TRP A 689 -8.72 5.43 1.55
N THR A 690 -7.79 6.12 2.19
CA THR A 690 -6.61 5.53 2.80
C THR A 690 -6.15 6.39 3.97
N THR A 691 -5.24 5.84 4.78
CA THR A 691 -4.52 6.63 5.78
C THR A 691 -3.07 6.80 5.35
N ALA A 692 -2.46 7.93 5.69
CA ALA A 692 -1.04 8.15 5.51
C ALA A 692 -0.39 8.43 6.87
N GLY A 693 0.63 7.61 7.21
CA GLY A 693 1.36 7.74 8.46
C GLY A 693 2.53 6.78 8.54
N ASN A 694 3.70 7.31 8.84
CA ASN A 694 4.87 6.52 9.18
C ASN A 694 4.78 6.05 10.64
N ARG A 695 5.53 5.02 11.03
CA ARG A 695 5.66 4.64 12.45
C ARG A 695 6.16 5.77 13.32
N THR A 696 6.87 6.70 12.72
CA THR A 696 7.29 7.96 13.32
C THR A 696 6.53 9.08 12.62
N PRO A 697 5.40 9.58 13.18
CA PRO A 697 4.52 10.55 12.49
C PRO A 697 5.20 11.83 12.03
N PHE A 698 6.31 12.22 12.68
CA PHE A 698 7.12 13.37 12.31
C PHE A 698 7.99 13.18 11.05
N HIS A 699 8.04 12.00 10.45
CA HIS A 699 8.72 11.75 9.18
C HIS A 699 7.89 12.18 7.96
N VAL A 700 7.25 13.31 8.06
CA VAL A 700 6.50 13.98 6.99
C VAL A 700 6.86 15.46 6.97
N GLU A 701 6.43 16.18 5.93
CA GLU A 701 6.59 17.64 5.86
C GLU A 701 6.03 18.32 7.12
N GLY A 702 6.81 19.27 7.66
CA GLY A 702 6.48 19.96 8.91
C GLY A 702 7.06 19.31 10.17
N GLY A 703 7.51 18.05 10.14
CA GLY A 703 8.23 17.40 11.23
C GLY A 703 7.43 17.17 12.51
N LYS A 704 8.04 17.42 13.67
CA LYS A 704 7.44 17.20 14.99
C LYS A 704 6.11 17.93 15.15
N GLY A 705 5.11 17.24 15.68
CA GLY A 705 3.75 17.76 15.92
C GLY A 705 2.76 17.51 14.79
N ASN A 706 3.21 17.05 13.61
CA ASN A 706 2.28 16.64 12.57
C ASN A 706 1.52 15.39 12.97
N LEU A 707 0.25 15.36 12.58
CA LEU A 707 -0.63 14.21 12.80
C LEU A 707 -0.61 13.30 11.56
N PRO A 708 -0.91 12.00 11.72
CA PRO A 708 -1.28 11.15 10.60
C PRO A 708 -2.44 11.75 9.80
N LYS A 709 -2.62 11.30 8.56
CA LYS A 709 -3.64 11.80 7.64
C LYS A 709 -4.62 10.71 7.26
N VAL A 710 -5.90 11.07 7.15
CA VAL A 710 -6.84 10.36 6.31
C VAL A 710 -6.90 11.06 4.96
N VAL A 711 -6.90 10.27 3.88
CA VAL A 711 -6.76 10.78 2.51
C VAL A 711 -7.87 10.22 1.64
N HIS A 712 -8.50 11.10 0.86
CA HIS A 712 -9.53 10.76 -0.10
C HIS A 712 -9.09 11.13 -1.51
N PHE A 713 -9.18 10.16 -2.43
CA PHE A 713 -8.88 10.34 -3.85
C PHE A 713 -10.18 10.25 -4.65
N GLN A 714 -10.42 11.23 -5.49
CA GLN A 714 -11.53 11.25 -6.44
C GLN A 714 -10.99 11.54 -7.84
N MET A 715 -11.62 10.97 -8.86
CA MET A 715 -11.21 11.18 -10.25
C MET A 715 -12.36 11.83 -11.01
N ARG A 716 -12.17 13.07 -11.41
CA ARG A 716 -13.13 13.84 -12.21
C ARG A 716 -12.90 13.59 -13.71
N PRO A 717 -13.89 13.89 -14.59
CA PRO A 717 -13.77 13.64 -16.03
C PRO A 717 -12.73 14.55 -16.72
N ASP A 718 -12.52 15.75 -16.22
CA ASP A 718 -11.50 16.69 -16.71
C ASP A 718 -11.03 17.63 -15.58
N PRO A 719 -9.89 18.35 -15.73
CA PRO A 719 -9.32 19.18 -14.67
C PRO A 719 -10.17 20.36 -14.19
N LEU A 720 -11.22 20.70 -14.91
CA LEU A 720 -12.11 21.82 -14.59
C LEU A 720 -13.52 21.36 -14.20
N ALA A 721 -13.79 20.05 -14.22
CA ALA A 721 -15.10 19.53 -13.82
C ALA A 721 -15.38 19.86 -12.34
N ASP A 722 -16.57 20.42 -12.15
CA ASP A 722 -17.15 20.81 -10.88
C ASP A 722 -18.24 19.81 -10.48
#